data_c5d0a260cb6964028eea64d57a1991b5
#
_entry.id   c5d0a260cb6964028eea64d57a1991b5
#
_cell.length_a   1.000
_cell.length_b   1.000
_cell.length_c   1.000
_cell.angle_alpha   90.00
_cell.angle_beta   90.00
_cell.angle_gamma   90.00
#
_symmetry.space_group_name_H-M   'P 1'
#
loop_
_entity.id
_entity.type
_entity.pdbx_description
1 polymer ?
#
loop_
_entity_poly.entity_id
_entity_poly.type
_entity_poly.pdbx_seq_one_letter_code
_entity_poly.pdbx_strand_id
1 'polypeptide(L)'
;MPIHSLRTVLCSATALAATLVAVPVLAQEQGPAPAATSAEPSAAPLEDQFRDPPGSARPRVWWHWMNGNISKDGIAKDMAWMKRVGIGGLQNFDANLQTPQVVDHRLVYMTPEWKDAFRFAAHEADRQGLELAIAASPGWSETGGPWVQPQDGLKKLVWSETSVAAGQRFSGKLAAPPSATGPYQALGAALSIEEMISGHPAPPGPSYYGEVGVFAFPEAVEPALALPRAADGLGNALSAAALSDSDMGKGVTLARKEGEAPSLRLDYARPASIGSATIFVPEVTVPFAGAAFTGTLESSADGKAWTPITTLTLGAVPTTVSFPAVTAAHFRLVLNPRKPDGGLGSPAPGIAMGGLFDGVGAMLAKKPLIVGTFALTAGAKVDRFETKAGFVMSRDYYALEEPKDGATGVTPDSVLDLTGKLKADGTLDWQAPALPKGQRWRVLRMGYSLLGTTNHPAPPEATGLEVDKFDGDAVRRYLDHYLGLYKEAAGPDMIGQRGVRALLTDSIEVGEANWTPKMLEQFQRLRGYDARPWLPTLTGVLVGSRAQADKFLYDYRRTLADLLASEHYGTVAKVAHENGLKVYGEALEDKRPMLGDDMTMRSHTDIPMAAMWTFRDEGPRQTLIADMKGAASVAHLYGQNLVAAESMTASMSPWAFAPKDLKRFIDMEFVNGVNRPVVHTSVHVPVDDKKPGLSLFIFGQYFNRMESWGEMAKPWVDYISRSSLLLQAGRNVADIAYFYGEEAPLTGLYGDKPVADAPVSHAYDFLSFDALTGLLSNDGSEVVAPSGARYRAIYLGGSSQRM
;
A
#
# COMPACT_ATOMS: atom_id res chain seq x y z
N MET A 1 -44.01 -13.31 -13.12
CA MET A 1 -44.50 -14.25 -12.11
C MET A 1 -43.95 -15.63 -12.44
N PRO A 2 -43.18 -16.29 -11.56
CA PRO A 2 -43.68 -16.83 -10.28
C PRO A 2 -42.73 -16.52 -9.11
N ILE A 3 -43.35 -16.64 -7.95
CA ILE A 3 -42.85 -16.48 -6.60
C ILE A 3 -41.97 -17.70 -6.25
N HIS A 4 -40.75 -17.51 -5.77
CA HIS A 4 -39.99 -18.57 -5.12
C HIS A 4 -39.85 -18.32 -3.63
N SER A 5 -40.29 -19.36 -2.91
CA SER A 5 -40.46 -19.48 -1.46
C SER A 5 -39.17 -19.39 -0.69
N LEU A 6 -39.21 -18.60 0.41
CA LEU A 6 -38.28 -18.70 1.55
C LEU A 6 -38.32 -20.14 2.12
N ARG A 7 -37.18 -20.80 2.16
CA ARG A 7 -36.98 -21.99 3.01
C ARG A 7 -36.26 -21.58 4.30
N THR A 8 -37.01 -21.60 5.37
CA THR A 8 -36.50 -21.55 6.74
C THR A 8 -35.78 -22.87 7.02
N VAL A 9 -34.47 -22.82 7.30
CA VAL A 9 -33.73 -23.97 7.83
C VAL A 9 -33.60 -23.81 9.32
N LEU A 10 -34.37 -24.60 10.06
CA LEU A 10 -34.16 -24.86 11.48
C LEU A 10 -32.96 -25.84 11.60
N CYS A 11 -31.86 -25.41 12.18
CA CYS A 11 -30.78 -26.30 12.59
C CYS A 11 -31.01 -26.73 14.01
N SER A 12 -31.29 -28.02 14.16
CA SER A 12 -31.33 -28.71 15.46
C SER A 12 -29.93 -28.86 16.03
N ALA A 13 -29.74 -28.45 17.27
CA ALA A 13 -28.48 -28.59 18.00
C ALA A 13 -28.24 -30.08 18.32
N THR A 14 -27.17 -30.64 17.77
CA THR A 14 -26.58 -31.91 18.25
C THR A 14 -25.23 -31.56 18.87
N ALA A 15 -25.14 -31.75 20.19
CA ALA A 15 -23.92 -31.56 20.96
C ALA A 15 -22.86 -32.59 20.56
N LEU A 16 -21.79 -32.15 19.90
CA LEU A 16 -20.55 -32.93 19.77
C LEU A 16 -19.53 -32.31 20.74
N ALA A 17 -19.19 -33.07 21.80
CA ALA A 17 -18.11 -32.71 22.70
C ALA A 17 -16.77 -32.87 21.94
N ALA A 18 -16.20 -31.79 21.45
CA ALA A 18 -14.83 -31.73 20.98
C ALA A 18 -13.95 -31.28 22.14
N THR A 19 -13.01 -32.12 22.53
CA THR A 19 -11.96 -31.83 23.51
C THR A 19 -11.06 -30.73 22.92
N LEU A 20 -11.27 -29.49 23.34
CA LEU A 20 -10.38 -28.38 23.04
C LEU A 20 -9.07 -28.58 23.82
N VAL A 21 -8.01 -28.90 23.11
CA VAL A 21 -6.64 -28.71 23.61
C VAL A 21 -6.40 -27.18 23.58
N ALA A 22 -6.46 -26.58 24.76
CA ALA A 22 -6.12 -25.17 24.92
C ALA A 22 -4.63 -24.99 24.62
N VAL A 23 -4.31 -24.48 23.45
CA VAL A 23 -3.03 -23.83 23.18
C VAL A 23 -3.08 -22.50 23.93
N PRO A 24 -2.12 -22.16 24.80
CA PRO A 24 -2.12 -20.86 25.42
C PRO A 24 -1.84 -19.80 24.33
N VAL A 25 -2.88 -19.10 23.93
CA VAL A 25 -2.73 -17.82 23.24
C VAL A 25 -2.06 -16.90 24.26
N LEU A 26 -0.78 -16.59 24.04
CA LEU A 26 -0.11 -15.51 24.76
C LEU A 26 -0.89 -14.24 24.44
N ALA A 27 -1.67 -13.77 25.42
CA ALA A 27 -2.31 -12.47 25.33
C ALA A 27 -1.20 -11.46 25.05
N GLN A 28 -1.23 -10.85 23.86
CA GLN A 28 -0.51 -9.60 23.64
C GLN A 28 -0.97 -8.66 24.74
N GLU A 29 -0.02 -8.05 25.45
CA GLU A 29 -0.29 -6.88 26.25
C GLU A 29 -0.79 -5.80 25.27
N GLN A 30 -2.08 -5.80 25.03
CA GLN A 30 -2.76 -4.65 24.48
C GLN A 30 -2.54 -3.54 25.50
N GLY A 31 -1.78 -2.53 25.13
CA GLY A 31 -1.74 -1.30 25.87
C GLY A 31 -3.19 -0.87 26.15
N PRO A 32 -3.47 -0.23 27.26
CA PRO A 32 -4.84 0.16 27.62
C PRO A 32 -5.49 0.83 26.42
N ALA A 33 -6.64 0.30 25.97
CA ALA A 33 -7.45 0.96 24.96
C ALA A 33 -7.53 2.45 25.33
N PRO A 34 -7.28 3.38 24.39
CA PRO A 34 -7.34 4.78 24.69
C PRO A 34 -8.68 5.04 25.36
N ALA A 35 -8.64 5.54 26.60
CA ALA A 35 -9.84 5.84 27.35
C ALA A 35 -10.68 6.72 26.45
N ALA A 36 -11.93 6.32 26.19
CA ALA A 36 -12.86 7.07 25.38
C ALA A 36 -12.78 8.55 25.81
N THR A 37 -12.06 9.35 25.03
CA THR A 37 -12.00 10.79 25.24
C THR A 37 -13.37 11.29 24.82
N SER A 38 -14.35 11.13 25.73
CA SER A 38 -15.55 11.92 25.66
C SER A 38 -15.09 13.37 25.52
N ALA A 39 -15.41 14.01 24.41
CA ALA A 39 -15.33 15.47 24.33
C ALA A 39 -15.95 15.98 25.62
N GLU A 40 -15.22 16.80 26.40
CA GLU A 40 -15.81 17.40 27.59
C GLU A 40 -17.15 17.97 27.16
N PRO A 41 -18.28 17.58 27.80
CA PRO A 41 -19.57 18.04 27.36
C PRO A 41 -19.55 19.57 27.48
N SER A 42 -19.65 20.25 26.36
CA SER A 42 -19.86 21.68 26.34
C SER A 42 -21.09 21.94 27.24
N ALA A 43 -20.95 22.80 28.23
CA ALA A 43 -22.02 23.13 29.13
C ALA A 43 -23.23 23.83 28.44
N ALA A 44 -23.10 24.20 27.17
CA ALA A 44 -24.13 24.83 26.38
C ALA A 44 -25.14 23.80 25.80
N PRO A 45 -26.44 24.13 25.74
CA PRO A 45 -27.44 23.30 25.09
C PRO A 45 -27.10 22.99 23.62
N LEU A 46 -27.52 21.82 23.12
CA LEU A 46 -27.24 21.40 21.72
C LEU A 46 -27.76 22.42 20.69
N GLU A 47 -28.87 23.11 21.00
CA GLU A 47 -29.43 24.16 20.14
C GLU A 47 -28.49 25.36 19.99
N ASP A 48 -27.87 25.78 21.09
CA ASP A 48 -26.89 26.89 21.04
C ASP A 48 -25.60 26.47 20.31
N GLN A 49 -25.15 25.23 20.55
CA GLN A 49 -24.04 24.65 19.78
C GLN A 49 -24.36 24.52 18.30
N PHE A 50 -25.62 24.23 17.93
CA PHE A 50 -26.02 24.15 16.53
C PHE A 50 -26.01 25.52 15.85
N ARG A 51 -26.37 26.59 16.60
CA ARG A 51 -26.29 27.95 16.09
C ARG A 51 -24.84 28.41 15.87
N ASP A 52 -23.96 28.10 16.82
CA ASP A 52 -22.52 28.37 16.74
C ASP A 52 -21.73 27.10 17.07
N PRO A 53 -21.43 26.25 16.06
CA PRO A 53 -20.77 24.99 16.30
C PRO A 53 -19.39 25.13 16.95
N PRO A 54 -19.07 24.29 17.97
CA PRO A 54 -17.78 24.33 18.65
C PRO A 54 -16.65 23.94 17.70
N GLY A 55 -15.41 24.29 18.04
CA GLY A 55 -14.24 23.99 17.23
C GLY A 55 -14.09 22.48 16.91
N SER A 56 -14.58 21.60 17.79
CA SER A 56 -14.61 20.15 17.58
C SER A 56 -15.48 19.71 16.40
N ALA A 57 -16.53 20.43 16.09
CA ALA A 57 -17.46 20.12 14.99
C ALA A 57 -17.10 20.82 13.66
N ARG A 58 -16.20 21.79 13.69
CA ARG A 58 -15.81 22.55 12.50
C ARG A 58 -14.87 21.72 11.61
N PRO A 59 -14.96 21.85 10.26
CA PRO A 59 -14.05 21.13 9.36
C PRO A 59 -12.60 21.59 9.53
N ARG A 60 -11.68 20.76 9.06
CA ARG A 60 -10.25 21.06 8.93
C ARG A 60 -9.91 21.30 7.46
N VAL A 61 -8.71 21.77 7.20
CA VAL A 61 -8.16 21.89 5.85
C VAL A 61 -6.75 21.33 5.82
N TRP A 62 -6.36 20.70 4.72
CA TRP A 62 -4.96 20.44 4.44
C TRP A 62 -4.30 21.74 3.98
N TRP A 63 -3.17 22.08 4.58
CA TRP A 63 -2.48 23.35 4.36
C TRP A 63 -1.07 23.10 3.89
N HIS A 64 -0.92 22.98 2.58
CA HIS A 64 0.35 22.65 1.95
C HIS A 64 1.25 23.88 1.81
N TRP A 65 2.45 23.77 2.30
CA TRP A 65 3.56 24.69 2.05
C TRP A 65 4.36 24.17 0.86
N MET A 66 4.19 24.82 -0.29
CA MET A 66 4.70 24.31 -1.55
C MET A 66 6.10 24.84 -1.85
N ASN A 67 7.12 23.96 -1.88
CA ASN A 67 8.51 24.28 -2.26
C ASN A 67 9.11 25.48 -1.50
N GLY A 68 8.82 25.60 -0.20
CA GLY A 68 9.34 26.71 0.61
C GLY A 68 8.84 28.11 0.22
N ASN A 69 7.77 28.21 -0.57
CA ASN A 69 7.06 29.48 -0.82
C ASN A 69 6.25 29.85 0.42
N ILE A 70 6.89 30.44 1.41
CA ILE A 70 6.31 30.70 2.74
C ILE A 70 6.54 32.18 3.10
N SER A 71 5.52 32.84 3.64
CA SER A 71 5.66 34.15 4.26
C SER A 71 4.79 34.28 5.52
N LYS A 72 5.29 34.98 6.55
CA LYS A 72 4.53 35.22 7.77
C LYS A 72 3.27 36.07 7.52
N ASP A 73 3.32 37.00 6.59
CA ASP A 73 2.15 37.78 6.19
C ASP A 73 1.08 36.88 5.57
N GLY A 74 1.47 35.99 4.66
CA GLY A 74 0.57 34.99 4.08
C GLY A 74 -0.01 34.05 5.13
N ILE A 75 0.80 33.54 6.08
CA ILE A 75 0.37 32.70 7.19
C ILE A 75 -0.73 33.40 8.00
N ALA A 76 -0.48 34.65 8.41
CA ALA A 76 -1.43 35.42 9.19
C ALA A 76 -2.76 35.63 8.43
N LYS A 77 -2.69 35.94 7.12
CA LYS A 77 -3.87 36.15 6.27
C LYS A 77 -4.65 34.85 6.02
N ASP A 78 -3.98 33.74 5.77
CA ASP A 78 -4.64 32.42 5.60
C ASP A 78 -5.39 32.03 6.87
N MET A 79 -4.76 32.09 8.04
CA MET A 79 -5.40 31.73 9.31
C MET A 79 -6.54 32.70 9.69
N ALA A 80 -6.38 34.00 9.44
CA ALA A 80 -7.44 34.99 9.64
C ALA A 80 -8.66 34.71 8.75
N TRP A 81 -8.44 34.31 7.49
CA TRP A 81 -9.50 33.87 6.58
C TRP A 81 -10.16 32.58 7.09
N MET A 82 -9.38 31.54 7.43
CA MET A 82 -9.91 30.30 8.00
C MET A 82 -10.83 30.56 9.21
N LYS A 83 -10.39 31.43 10.12
CA LYS A 83 -11.18 31.82 11.29
C LYS A 83 -12.48 32.50 10.90
N ARG A 84 -12.45 33.48 9.95
CA ARG A 84 -13.64 34.22 9.49
C ARG A 84 -14.69 33.31 8.87
N VAL A 85 -14.27 32.33 8.06
CA VAL A 85 -15.20 31.42 7.39
C VAL A 85 -15.62 30.24 8.25
N GLY A 86 -15.00 30.06 9.43
CA GLY A 86 -15.42 29.05 10.41
C GLY A 86 -14.65 27.73 10.37
N ILE A 87 -13.51 27.65 9.69
CA ILE A 87 -12.60 26.51 9.74
C ILE A 87 -12.07 26.34 11.18
N GLY A 88 -12.02 25.09 11.67
CA GLY A 88 -11.61 24.76 13.03
C GLY A 88 -10.15 24.38 13.21
N GLY A 89 -9.42 24.15 12.11
CA GLY A 89 -8.01 23.80 12.16
C GLY A 89 -7.41 23.51 10.80
N LEU A 90 -6.12 23.22 10.79
CA LEU A 90 -5.31 23.02 9.59
C LEU A 90 -4.27 21.93 9.83
N GLN A 91 -3.94 21.19 8.79
CA GLN A 91 -2.95 20.14 8.78
C GLN A 91 -1.84 20.54 7.83
N ASN A 92 -0.65 20.75 8.36
CA ASN A 92 0.49 21.30 7.61
C ASN A 92 1.31 20.20 6.95
N PHE A 93 1.63 20.42 5.67
CA PHE A 93 2.52 19.61 4.86
C PHE A 93 3.58 20.50 4.23
N ASP A 94 4.84 20.04 4.22
CA ASP A 94 5.89 20.58 3.36
C ASP A 94 6.00 19.68 2.14
N ALA A 95 5.63 20.19 0.95
CA ALA A 95 5.58 19.39 -0.26
C ALA A 95 6.19 20.13 -1.46
N ASN A 96 6.56 19.38 -2.49
CA ASN A 96 7.05 19.93 -3.73
C ASN A 96 6.63 19.06 -4.92
N LEU A 97 5.80 19.61 -5.79
CA LEU A 97 5.40 19.02 -7.08
C LEU A 97 5.92 19.89 -8.22
N GLN A 98 7.23 20.15 -8.25
CA GLN A 98 7.88 21.07 -9.19
C GLN A 98 7.27 22.50 -9.13
N THR A 99 6.82 22.87 -7.95
CA THR A 99 6.17 24.17 -7.72
C THR A 99 7.16 25.32 -7.97
N PRO A 100 6.82 26.29 -8.85
CA PRO A 100 7.70 27.40 -9.13
C PRO A 100 7.89 28.29 -7.89
N GLN A 101 9.04 28.92 -7.78
CA GLN A 101 9.27 29.94 -6.75
C GLN A 101 8.47 31.20 -7.10
N VAL A 102 7.61 31.66 -6.18
CA VAL A 102 6.77 32.86 -6.32
C VAL A 102 7.10 33.93 -5.30
N VAL A 103 7.88 33.61 -4.27
CA VAL A 103 8.45 34.55 -3.29
C VAL A 103 9.86 34.93 -3.69
N ASP A 104 10.37 36.09 -3.22
CA ASP A 104 11.73 36.53 -3.51
C ASP A 104 12.78 35.51 -3.01
N HIS A 105 12.56 34.95 -1.81
CA HIS A 105 13.41 33.93 -1.20
C HIS A 105 12.54 32.80 -0.68
N ARG A 106 12.77 31.56 -1.19
CA ARG A 106 12.13 30.39 -0.61
C ARG A 106 12.77 30.03 0.74
N LEU A 107 11.98 29.56 1.67
CA LEU A 107 12.47 29.08 2.95
C LEU A 107 12.85 27.60 2.80
N VAL A 108 14.12 27.29 3.01
CA VAL A 108 14.61 25.90 2.95
C VAL A 108 14.20 25.17 4.22
N TYR A 109 13.64 23.97 4.06
CA TYR A 109 13.09 23.17 5.13
C TYR A 109 14.05 23.01 6.31
N MET A 110 13.56 23.24 7.54
CA MET A 110 14.28 23.17 8.81
C MET A 110 15.46 24.13 9.00
N THR A 111 15.70 25.10 8.08
CA THR A 111 16.61 26.21 8.36
C THR A 111 16.08 27.14 9.46
N PRO A 112 16.92 28.02 10.03
CA PRO A 112 16.46 28.97 11.03
C PRO A 112 15.29 29.83 10.57
N GLU A 113 15.27 30.25 9.30
CA GLU A 113 14.21 31.07 8.70
C GLU A 113 12.89 30.26 8.56
N TRP A 114 12.97 29.01 8.13
CA TRP A 114 11.81 28.10 8.08
C TRP A 114 11.27 27.86 9.49
N LYS A 115 12.16 27.54 10.47
CA LYS A 115 11.77 27.35 11.87
C LYS A 115 11.11 28.57 12.47
N ASP A 116 11.57 29.76 12.12
CA ASP A 116 10.98 31.03 12.58
C ASP A 116 9.58 31.26 11.96
N ALA A 117 9.38 30.89 10.68
CA ALA A 117 8.05 30.93 10.07
C ALA A 117 7.11 29.87 10.69
N PHE A 118 7.60 28.66 10.95
CA PHE A 118 6.79 27.60 11.59
C PHE A 118 6.43 27.98 13.05
N ARG A 119 7.37 28.54 13.81
CA ARG A 119 7.08 29.07 15.15
C ARG A 119 5.96 30.11 15.11
N PHE A 120 6.05 31.05 14.17
CA PHE A 120 4.99 32.03 13.97
C PHE A 120 3.65 31.36 13.67
N ALA A 121 3.61 30.35 12.77
CA ALA A 121 2.40 29.62 12.43
C ALA A 121 1.79 28.89 13.66
N ALA A 122 2.61 28.21 14.44
CA ALA A 122 2.14 27.49 15.63
C ALA A 122 1.55 28.44 16.70
N HIS A 123 2.22 29.57 16.95
CA HIS A 123 1.71 30.58 17.88
C HIS A 123 0.45 31.28 17.35
N GLU A 124 0.36 31.54 16.06
CA GLU A 124 -0.80 32.18 15.45
C GLU A 124 -2.02 31.25 15.45
N ALA A 125 -1.83 29.94 15.16
CA ALA A 125 -2.87 28.94 15.27
C ALA A 125 -3.41 28.85 16.71
N ASP A 126 -2.53 28.78 17.72
CA ASP A 126 -2.89 28.74 19.12
C ASP A 126 -3.65 30.01 19.55
N ARG A 127 -3.17 31.20 19.15
CA ARG A 127 -3.80 32.51 19.45
C ARG A 127 -5.21 32.61 18.87
N GLN A 128 -5.44 32.03 17.67
CA GLN A 128 -6.75 32.05 17.00
C GLN A 128 -7.65 30.88 17.42
N GLY A 129 -7.16 29.93 18.22
CA GLY A 129 -7.87 28.73 18.61
C GLY A 129 -8.11 27.76 17.45
N LEU A 130 -7.18 27.72 16.46
CA LEU A 130 -7.16 26.74 15.39
C LEU A 130 -6.34 25.52 15.82
N GLU A 131 -6.83 24.33 15.56
CA GLU A 131 -6.06 23.10 15.72
C GLU A 131 -5.01 23.02 14.62
N LEU A 132 -3.74 22.89 14.99
CA LEU A 132 -2.67 22.64 14.04
C LEU A 132 -2.23 21.19 14.16
N ALA A 133 -2.19 20.47 13.05
CA ALA A 133 -1.55 19.17 12.90
C ALA A 133 -0.37 19.26 11.93
N ILE A 134 0.55 18.32 11.98
CA ILE A 134 1.65 18.17 11.03
C ILE A 134 1.61 16.77 10.42
N ALA A 135 1.98 16.65 9.15
CA ALA A 135 2.20 15.35 8.52
C ALA A 135 3.34 14.59 9.19
N ALA A 136 3.31 13.27 9.15
CA ALA A 136 4.32 12.41 9.79
C ALA A 136 5.68 12.42 9.06
N SER A 137 5.74 13.01 7.87
CA SER A 137 6.97 13.28 7.12
C SER A 137 6.83 14.54 6.27
N PRO A 138 7.92 15.12 5.76
CA PRO A 138 7.86 16.00 4.59
C PRO A 138 7.31 15.22 3.37
N GLY A 139 6.47 15.85 2.55
CA GLY A 139 5.61 15.13 1.61
C GLY A 139 4.42 14.51 2.32
N TRP A 140 3.90 13.39 1.80
CA TRP A 140 2.75 12.69 2.38
C TRP A 140 2.85 11.16 2.33
N SER A 141 3.99 10.59 1.87
CA SER A 141 4.16 9.14 1.68
C SER A 141 4.17 8.31 2.94
N GLU A 142 4.34 8.87 4.12
CA GLU A 142 4.19 8.30 5.47
C GLU A 142 5.28 8.76 6.46
N THR A 143 6.41 8.04 6.56
CA THR A 143 7.49 8.33 7.51
C THR A 143 8.84 8.13 6.84
N GLY A 144 9.48 9.22 6.49
CA GLY A 144 10.76 9.21 5.79
C GLY A 144 11.45 10.58 5.81
N GLY A 145 12.72 10.62 5.41
CA GLY A 145 13.46 11.87 5.36
C GLY A 145 14.97 11.69 5.31
N PRO A 146 15.73 12.79 5.15
CA PRO A 146 17.18 12.74 4.92
C PRO A 146 18.00 12.21 6.10
N TRP A 147 17.40 12.09 7.27
CA TRP A 147 18.04 11.55 8.48
C TRP A 147 17.84 10.04 8.66
N VAL A 148 17.04 9.38 7.81
CA VAL A 148 16.90 7.92 7.86
C VAL A 148 18.18 7.27 7.36
N GLN A 149 18.81 6.48 8.23
CA GLN A 149 20.04 5.79 7.88
C GLN A 149 19.75 4.56 7.02
N PRO A 150 20.67 4.11 6.15
CA PRO A 150 20.43 2.97 5.27
C PRO A 150 19.96 1.69 5.98
N GLN A 151 20.45 1.40 7.18
CA GLN A 151 20.03 0.25 7.99
C GLN A 151 18.57 0.35 8.48
N ASP A 152 18.01 1.56 8.54
CA ASP A 152 16.67 1.84 9.00
C ASP A 152 15.66 2.01 7.83
N GLY A 153 16.13 1.97 6.57
CA GLY A 153 15.28 2.12 5.39
C GLY A 153 14.49 0.85 5.05
N LEU A 154 13.46 0.99 4.21
CA LEU A 154 12.65 -0.13 3.68
C LEU A 154 13.50 -1.15 2.93
N LYS A 155 13.20 -2.44 3.11
CA LYS A 155 14.01 -3.56 2.63
C LYS A 155 13.23 -4.56 1.80
N LYS A 156 13.95 -5.21 0.89
CA LYS A 156 13.50 -6.40 0.15
C LYS A 156 14.43 -7.57 0.39
N LEU A 157 13.88 -8.78 0.34
CA LEU A 157 14.66 -10.02 0.31
C LEU A 157 15.44 -10.13 -1.01
N VAL A 158 16.68 -10.61 -0.93
CA VAL A 158 17.54 -10.90 -2.08
C VAL A 158 18.27 -12.22 -1.88
N TRP A 159 18.69 -12.88 -2.98
CA TRP A 159 19.42 -14.14 -2.88
C TRP A 159 20.38 -14.37 -4.04
N SER A 160 21.30 -15.29 -3.84
CA SER A 160 22.12 -15.88 -4.87
C SER A 160 22.08 -17.40 -4.78
N GLU A 161 22.36 -18.07 -5.88
CA GLU A 161 22.27 -19.53 -6.01
C GLU A 161 23.61 -20.15 -6.38
N THR A 162 23.92 -21.29 -5.78
CA THR A 162 25.10 -22.09 -6.12
C THR A 162 24.72 -23.56 -6.18
N SER A 163 25.14 -24.26 -7.23
CA SER A 163 24.93 -25.72 -7.38
C SER A 163 26.12 -26.48 -6.83
N VAL A 164 25.89 -27.51 -6.01
CA VAL A 164 26.91 -28.39 -5.44
C VAL A 164 26.55 -29.84 -5.76
N ALA A 165 27.51 -30.60 -6.31
CA ALA A 165 27.29 -32.01 -6.62
C ALA A 165 27.10 -32.80 -5.30
N ALA A 166 26.20 -33.81 -5.36
CA ALA A 166 25.94 -34.67 -4.23
C ALA A 166 27.20 -35.45 -3.81
N GLY A 167 27.45 -35.55 -2.50
CA GLY A 167 28.61 -36.25 -1.94
C GLY A 167 29.95 -35.51 -2.05
N GLN A 168 29.99 -34.31 -2.69
CA GLN A 168 31.22 -33.56 -2.85
C GLN A 168 31.41 -32.51 -1.75
N ARG A 169 32.68 -32.18 -1.46
CA ARG A 169 33.00 -31.04 -0.59
C ARG A 169 32.96 -29.76 -1.40
N PHE A 170 32.19 -28.77 -0.96
CA PHE A 170 32.28 -27.42 -1.45
C PHE A 170 33.16 -26.61 -0.51
N SER A 171 34.23 -26.02 -1.05
CA SER A 171 35.09 -25.10 -0.29
C SER A 171 35.39 -23.91 -1.21
N GLY A 172 34.67 -22.84 -1.00
CA GLY A 172 34.75 -21.65 -1.86
C GLY A 172 33.84 -20.51 -1.40
N LYS A 173 33.98 -19.40 -2.08
CA LYS A 173 33.15 -18.23 -1.84
C LYS A 173 31.82 -18.38 -2.56
N LEU A 174 30.71 -18.23 -1.83
CA LEU A 174 29.39 -18.12 -2.43
C LEU A 174 29.25 -16.74 -3.11
N ALA A 175 28.55 -16.70 -4.23
CA ALA A 175 28.18 -15.43 -4.86
C ALA A 175 27.41 -14.56 -3.84
N ALA A 176 27.71 -13.27 -3.82
CA ALA A 176 26.96 -12.35 -2.96
C ALA A 176 25.59 -12.08 -3.58
N PRO A 177 24.50 -12.04 -2.77
CA PRO A 177 23.23 -11.53 -3.24
C PRO A 177 23.36 -10.07 -3.68
N PRO A 178 22.44 -9.57 -4.54
CA PRO A 178 22.46 -8.18 -4.97
C PRO A 178 22.26 -7.20 -3.79
N SER A 179 22.95 -6.05 -3.87
CA SER A 179 22.76 -4.94 -2.90
C SER A 179 22.21 -3.67 -3.55
N ALA A 180 21.74 -3.76 -4.79
CA ALA A 180 21.16 -2.65 -5.53
C ALA A 180 19.79 -2.26 -4.97
N THR A 181 19.47 -0.97 -5.00
CA THR A 181 18.12 -0.46 -4.74
C THR A 181 17.14 -0.86 -5.84
N GLY A 182 15.85 -0.90 -5.52
CA GLY A 182 14.78 -1.28 -6.45
C GLY A 182 13.94 -2.44 -5.92
N PRO A 183 12.86 -2.82 -6.61
CA PRO A 183 11.82 -3.69 -6.06
C PRO A 183 12.20 -5.18 -6.01
N TYR A 184 13.15 -5.64 -6.83
CA TYR A 184 13.43 -7.07 -6.98
C TYR A 184 14.87 -7.35 -7.38
N GLN A 185 15.60 -8.15 -6.63
CA GLN A 185 16.99 -8.53 -6.91
C GLN A 185 17.84 -7.30 -7.31
N ALA A 186 18.54 -7.34 -8.45
CA ALA A 186 19.31 -6.22 -9.00
C ALA A 186 18.48 -5.28 -9.90
N LEU A 187 17.18 -5.52 -10.05
CA LEU A 187 16.31 -4.69 -10.86
C LEU A 187 16.13 -3.30 -10.21
N GLY A 188 16.49 -2.25 -10.94
CA GLY A 188 16.31 -0.87 -10.50
C GLY A 188 14.84 -0.48 -10.39
N ALA A 189 14.55 0.57 -9.63
CA ALA A 189 13.21 1.14 -9.56
C ALA A 189 12.78 1.69 -10.93
N ALA A 190 11.47 1.65 -11.21
CA ALA A 190 10.90 2.39 -12.34
C ALA A 190 11.10 3.90 -12.13
N LEU A 191 11.16 4.66 -13.23
CA LEU A 191 11.24 6.12 -13.14
C LEU A 191 10.02 6.67 -12.40
N SER A 192 10.26 7.56 -11.46
CA SER A 192 9.20 8.33 -10.81
C SER A 192 8.54 9.30 -11.81
N ILE A 193 7.37 9.82 -11.45
CA ILE A 193 6.71 10.83 -12.27
C ILE A 193 7.60 12.09 -12.42
N GLU A 194 8.28 12.47 -11.35
CA GLU A 194 9.21 13.60 -11.35
C GLU A 194 10.37 13.38 -12.30
N GLU A 195 10.97 12.20 -12.31
CA GLU A 195 12.04 11.82 -13.24
C GLU A 195 11.55 11.80 -14.69
N MET A 196 10.33 11.29 -14.91
CA MET A 196 9.73 11.29 -16.25
C MET A 196 9.44 12.71 -16.77
N ILE A 197 8.96 13.60 -15.92
CA ILE A 197 8.66 14.99 -16.29
C ILE A 197 9.95 15.81 -16.46
N SER A 198 10.90 15.65 -15.55
CA SER A 198 12.19 16.37 -15.59
C SER A 198 13.15 15.86 -16.66
N GLY A 199 12.99 14.59 -17.08
CA GLY A 199 13.92 13.91 -17.98
C GLY A 199 15.28 13.57 -17.35
N HIS A 200 15.42 13.72 -16.04
CA HIS A 200 16.66 13.44 -15.31
C HIS A 200 16.42 12.34 -14.27
N PRO A 201 17.13 11.21 -14.36
CA PRO A 201 17.06 10.19 -13.32
C PRO A 201 17.65 10.70 -12.00
N ALA A 202 17.08 10.28 -10.90
CA ALA A 202 17.64 10.57 -9.58
C ALA A 202 19.04 9.98 -9.43
N PRO A 203 19.92 10.61 -8.64
CA PRO A 203 21.22 10.03 -8.32
C PRO A 203 21.04 8.66 -7.67
N PRO A 204 22.01 7.72 -7.85
CA PRO A 204 21.95 6.43 -7.17
C PRO A 204 21.78 6.61 -5.66
N GLY A 205 20.76 5.94 -5.10
CA GLY A 205 20.53 5.92 -3.67
C GLY A 205 21.64 5.19 -2.89
N PRO A 206 21.63 5.27 -1.56
CA PRO A 206 22.57 4.53 -0.72
C PRO A 206 22.33 3.03 -0.88
N SER A 207 23.40 2.23 -0.81
CA SER A 207 23.33 0.78 -0.78
C SER A 207 23.40 0.26 0.66
N TYR A 208 22.70 -0.82 0.94
CA TYR A 208 22.78 -1.54 2.21
C TYR A 208 22.47 -3.03 1.97
N TYR A 209 23.18 -3.89 2.69
CA TYR A 209 22.97 -5.33 2.66
C TYR A 209 23.07 -5.92 4.07
N GLY A 210 22.16 -6.81 4.39
CA GLY A 210 22.20 -7.65 5.58
C GLY A 210 22.05 -9.13 5.22
N GLU A 211 22.72 -10.00 5.97
CA GLU A 211 22.68 -11.45 5.77
C GLU A 211 21.45 -12.04 6.46
N VAL A 212 20.72 -12.92 5.78
CA VAL A 212 19.65 -13.75 6.37
C VAL A 212 20.19 -15.12 6.73
N GLY A 213 20.86 -15.79 5.78
CA GLY A 213 21.44 -17.09 6.00
C GLY A 213 21.74 -17.87 4.71
N VAL A 214 22.20 -19.10 4.90
CA VAL A 214 22.52 -20.03 3.81
C VAL A 214 21.72 -21.31 3.97
N PHE A 215 20.94 -21.65 2.96
CA PHE A 215 20.05 -22.81 2.97
C PHE A 215 20.36 -23.72 1.80
N ALA A 216 20.48 -25.03 2.05
CA ALA A 216 20.74 -25.99 1.00
C ALA A 216 19.62 -27.03 0.93
N PHE A 217 19.17 -27.36 -0.27
CA PHE A 217 18.15 -28.37 -0.49
C PHE A 217 18.44 -29.22 -1.75
N PRO A 218 17.96 -30.49 -1.78
CA PRO A 218 18.12 -31.36 -2.93
C PRO A 218 17.23 -30.90 -4.09
N GLU A 219 17.80 -30.88 -5.28
CA GLU A 219 17.12 -30.52 -6.52
C GLU A 219 17.35 -31.60 -7.56
N ALA A 220 16.30 -31.99 -8.28
CA ALA A 220 16.45 -32.86 -9.43
C ALA A 220 17.29 -32.17 -10.52
N VAL A 221 18.24 -32.87 -11.06
CA VAL A 221 18.95 -32.42 -12.25
C VAL A 221 18.05 -32.67 -13.46
N GLU A 222 17.22 -31.70 -13.76
CA GLU A 222 16.38 -31.78 -14.95
C GLU A 222 17.24 -31.79 -16.23
N PRO A 223 16.81 -32.54 -17.25
CA PRO A 223 17.44 -32.41 -18.56
C PRO A 223 17.37 -30.96 -19.01
N ALA A 224 18.53 -30.37 -19.34
CA ALA A 224 18.56 -29.02 -19.87
C ALA A 224 17.65 -28.94 -21.11
N LEU A 225 16.68 -28.03 -21.06
CA LEU A 225 15.90 -27.74 -22.27
C LEU A 225 16.85 -27.21 -23.35
N ALA A 226 16.71 -27.75 -24.55
CA ALA A 226 17.45 -27.23 -25.69
C ALA A 226 17.10 -25.76 -25.90
N LEU A 227 18.07 -24.92 -26.27
CA LEU A 227 17.83 -23.53 -26.57
C LEU A 227 16.86 -23.44 -27.78
N PRO A 228 15.65 -22.80 -27.62
CA PRO A 228 14.71 -22.67 -28.71
C PRO A 228 15.18 -21.64 -29.74
N ARG A 229 14.58 -21.61 -30.91
CA ARG A 229 14.63 -20.45 -31.80
C ARG A 229 13.61 -19.45 -31.29
N ALA A 230 13.98 -18.18 -31.19
CA ALA A 230 13.08 -17.12 -30.80
C ALA A 230 12.78 -16.18 -31.98
N ALA A 231 11.53 -15.76 -32.13
CA ALA A 231 11.11 -14.79 -33.13
C ALA A 231 9.96 -13.93 -32.62
N ASP A 232 9.88 -12.68 -33.08
CA ASP A 232 8.70 -11.85 -32.83
C ASP A 232 7.50 -12.23 -33.71
N GLY A 233 6.35 -11.59 -33.48
CA GLY A 233 5.11 -11.84 -34.24
C GLY A 233 5.20 -11.50 -35.72
N LEU A 234 6.19 -10.72 -36.15
CA LEU A 234 6.46 -10.38 -37.55
C LEU A 234 7.47 -11.31 -38.20
N GLY A 235 8.02 -12.27 -37.45
CA GLY A 235 8.99 -13.27 -37.93
C GLY A 235 10.46 -12.85 -37.82
N ASN A 236 10.77 -11.72 -37.20
CA ASN A 236 12.15 -11.31 -36.98
C ASN A 236 12.82 -12.23 -35.94
N ALA A 237 14.01 -12.71 -36.23
CA ALA A 237 14.79 -13.57 -35.31
C ALA A 237 15.25 -12.78 -34.09
N LEU A 238 15.14 -13.41 -32.90
CA LEU A 238 15.51 -12.85 -31.62
C LEU A 238 16.51 -13.75 -30.89
N SER A 239 17.19 -13.21 -29.88
CA SER A 239 18.12 -13.98 -29.03
C SER A 239 17.37 -14.72 -27.93
N ALA A 240 17.21 -16.02 -28.06
CA ALA A 240 16.63 -16.84 -26.99
C ALA A 240 17.54 -16.88 -25.72
N ALA A 241 18.86 -16.74 -25.88
CA ALA A 241 19.78 -16.68 -24.75
C ALA A 241 19.56 -15.42 -23.91
N ALA A 242 19.30 -14.27 -24.54
CA ALA A 242 19.00 -13.02 -23.82
C ALA A 242 17.64 -13.02 -23.10
N LEU A 243 16.74 -13.94 -23.45
CA LEU A 243 15.44 -14.11 -22.78
C LEU A 243 15.50 -15.01 -21.54
N SER A 244 16.60 -15.73 -21.36
CA SER A 244 16.78 -16.71 -20.28
C SER A 244 18.00 -16.42 -19.40
N ASP A 245 18.70 -15.30 -19.62
CA ASP A 245 19.79 -14.88 -18.75
C ASP A 245 19.25 -14.23 -17.45
N SER A 246 20.13 -13.99 -16.50
CA SER A 246 19.77 -13.39 -15.21
C SER A 246 19.72 -11.86 -15.24
N ASP A 247 20.09 -11.22 -16.34
CA ASP A 247 20.10 -9.76 -16.48
C ASP A 247 18.75 -9.26 -17.02
N MET A 248 17.81 -9.07 -16.12
CA MET A 248 16.45 -8.63 -16.44
C MET A 248 16.38 -7.21 -17.04
N GLY A 249 17.44 -6.41 -16.88
CA GLY A 249 17.54 -5.06 -17.47
C GLY A 249 17.88 -5.08 -18.96
N LYS A 250 18.38 -6.22 -19.47
CA LYS A 250 18.58 -6.49 -20.88
C LYS A 250 17.40 -7.27 -21.43
N GLY A 251 17.36 -7.53 -22.70
CA GLY A 251 16.29 -8.31 -23.30
C GLY A 251 16.26 -8.15 -24.79
N VAL A 252 15.14 -8.49 -25.39
CA VAL A 252 14.90 -8.39 -26.84
C VAL A 252 13.83 -7.34 -27.13
N THR A 253 14.00 -6.59 -28.20
CA THR A 253 13.01 -5.61 -28.66
C THR A 253 12.05 -6.29 -29.63
N LEU A 254 10.73 -6.19 -29.36
CA LEU A 254 9.68 -6.66 -30.26
C LEU A 254 9.33 -5.57 -31.27
N ALA A 255 9.29 -5.95 -32.56
CA ALA A 255 8.68 -5.11 -33.56
C ALA A 255 7.14 -5.03 -33.34
N ARG A 256 6.57 -3.87 -33.61
CA ARG A 256 5.12 -3.60 -33.48
C ARG A 256 4.52 -3.30 -34.84
N LYS A 257 3.30 -3.77 -35.04
CA LYS A 257 2.46 -3.38 -36.16
C LYS A 257 1.17 -2.81 -35.59
N GLU A 258 0.74 -1.71 -36.11
CA GLU A 258 -0.48 -1.04 -35.66
C GLU A 258 -1.71 -1.95 -35.80
N GLY A 259 -2.52 -2.02 -34.75
CA GLY A 259 -3.72 -2.87 -34.71
C GLY A 259 -3.47 -4.35 -34.39
N GLU A 260 -2.22 -4.79 -34.26
CA GLU A 260 -1.88 -6.18 -33.90
C GLU A 260 -1.26 -6.25 -32.50
N ALA A 261 -1.65 -7.28 -31.71
CA ALA A 261 -1.03 -7.55 -30.42
C ALA A 261 0.42 -8.05 -30.62
N PRO A 262 1.42 -7.40 -30.03
CA PRO A 262 2.79 -7.87 -30.09
C PRO A 262 2.90 -9.28 -29.52
N SER A 263 3.73 -10.12 -30.13
CA SER A 263 3.97 -11.48 -29.62
C SER A 263 5.41 -11.93 -29.76
N LEU A 264 5.82 -12.88 -28.93
CA LEU A 264 7.13 -13.50 -28.90
C LEU A 264 6.95 -15.01 -28.91
N ARG A 265 7.59 -15.70 -29.87
CA ARG A 265 7.51 -17.15 -30.05
C ARG A 265 8.84 -17.83 -29.76
N LEU A 266 8.75 -18.99 -29.10
CA LEU A 266 9.86 -19.91 -28.84
C LEU A 266 9.57 -21.25 -29.54
N ASP A 267 10.45 -21.67 -30.46
CA ASP A 267 10.34 -22.90 -31.24
C ASP A 267 11.43 -23.91 -30.86
N TYR A 268 11.03 -25.01 -30.27
CA TYR A 268 11.90 -26.13 -29.94
C TYR A 268 12.05 -27.10 -31.10
N ALA A 269 13.25 -27.64 -31.32
CA ALA A 269 13.49 -28.64 -32.38
C ALA A 269 12.75 -29.98 -32.14
N ARG A 270 12.39 -30.25 -30.88
CA ARG A 270 11.55 -31.39 -30.43
C ARG A 270 10.56 -30.88 -29.36
N PRO A 271 9.37 -31.51 -29.23
CA PRO A 271 8.46 -31.15 -28.18
C PRO A 271 9.14 -31.13 -26.81
N ALA A 272 8.92 -30.06 -26.05
CA ALA A 272 9.40 -29.86 -24.69
C ALA A 272 8.22 -29.89 -23.71
N SER A 273 8.40 -30.58 -22.59
CA SER A 273 7.41 -30.54 -21.49
C SER A 273 7.74 -29.39 -20.56
N ILE A 274 6.82 -28.45 -20.45
CA ILE A 274 6.98 -27.21 -19.68
C ILE A 274 5.92 -27.16 -18.56
N GLY A 275 6.37 -26.90 -17.33
CA GLY A 275 5.50 -26.76 -16.14
C GLY A 275 5.48 -25.36 -15.54
N SER A 276 6.38 -24.46 -15.97
CA SER A 276 6.38 -23.06 -15.53
C SER A 276 7.06 -22.12 -16.52
N ALA A 277 6.72 -20.83 -16.41
CA ALA A 277 7.30 -19.75 -17.21
C ALA A 277 7.57 -18.54 -16.33
N THR A 278 8.74 -17.91 -16.48
CA THR A 278 9.03 -16.60 -15.87
C THR A 278 9.07 -15.56 -16.98
N ILE A 279 8.29 -14.50 -16.83
CA ILE A 279 8.08 -13.46 -17.84
C ILE A 279 8.32 -12.09 -17.20
N PHE A 280 9.11 -11.26 -17.87
CA PHE A 280 9.34 -9.87 -17.49
C PHE A 280 9.33 -8.96 -18.71
N VAL A 281 8.49 -7.94 -18.66
CA VAL A 281 8.40 -6.89 -19.68
C VAL A 281 8.59 -5.56 -18.98
N PRO A 282 9.80 -4.99 -18.96
CA PRO A 282 10.06 -3.75 -18.26
C PRO A 282 9.25 -2.57 -18.83
N GLU A 283 9.00 -1.56 -18.02
CA GLU A 283 8.32 -0.31 -18.38
C GLU A 283 6.88 -0.47 -18.93
N VAL A 284 6.21 -1.58 -18.64
CA VAL A 284 4.79 -1.75 -19.04
C VAL A 284 3.80 -1.16 -18.04
N THR A 285 4.26 -0.71 -16.88
CA THR A 285 3.42 -0.05 -15.87
C THR A 285 3.36 1.44 -16.15
N VAL A 286 2.15 1.95 -16.33
CA VAL A 286 1.91 3.40 -16.49
C VAL A 286 1.50 3.94 -15.13
N PRO A 287 2.16 4.98 -14.60
CA PRO A 287 1.76 5.60 -13.35
C PRO A 287 0.27 5.93 -13.33
N PHE A 288 -0.42 5.60 -12.24
CA PHE A 288 -1.87 5.75 -12.02
C PHE A 288 -2.80 4.96 -12.99
N ALA A 289 -2.26 4.29 -14.01
CA ALA A 289 -3.06 3.56 -15.00
C ALA A 289 -2.82 2.03 -14.97
N GLY A 290 -1.88 1.56 -14.15
CA GLY A 290 -1.54 0.14 -14.03
C GLY A 290 -0.82 -0.44 -15.26
N ALA A 291 -0.86 -1.76 -15.41
CA ALA A 291 -0.18 -2.46 -16.50
C ALA A 291 -0.82 -2.15 -17.86
N ALA A 292 0.00 -1.76 -18.83
CA ALA A 292 -0.45 -1.46 -20.20
C ALA A 292 -0.82 -2.71 -21.01
N PHE A 293 -0.38 -3.90 -20.57
CA PHE A 293 -0.61 -5.16 -21.25
C PHE A 293 -1.00 -6.27 -20.27
N THR A 294 -1.81 -7.21 -20.74
CA THR A 294 -1.92 -8.56 -20.16
C THR A 294 -1.17 -9.53 -21.05
N GLY A 295 -0.45 -10.48 -20.44
CA GLY A 295 0.22 -11.56 -21.17
C GLY A 295 -0.72 -12.75 -21.33
N THR A 296 -0.76 -13.38 -22.51
CA THR A 296 -1.33 -14.71 -22.69
C THR A 296 -0.24 -15.65 -23.13
N LEU A 297 0.03 -16.69 -22.32
CA LEU A 297 0.95 -17.77 -22.69
C LEU A 297 0.15 -18.85 -23.43
N GLU A 298 0.63 -19.24 -24.58
CA GLU A 298 -0.01 -20.24 -25.44
C GLU A 298 0.99 -21.31 -25.90
N SER A 299 0.47 -22.50 -26.24
CA SER A 299 1.23 -23.60 -26.84
C SER A 299 0.65 -24.04 -28.18
N SER A 300 1.48 -24.66 -29.00
CA SER A 300 1.06 -25.23 -30.28
C SER A 300 1.92 -26.44 -30.65
N ALA A 301 1.30 -27.46 -31.26
CA ALA A 301 2.00 -28.61 -31.78
C ALA A 301 2.59 -28.35 -33.19
N ASP A 302 1.94 -27.50 -33.98
CA ASP A 302 2.25 -27.27 -35.41
C ASP A 302 2.69 -25.83 -35.71
N GLY A 303 2.69 -24.94 -34.72
CA GLY A 303 3.00 -23.53 -34.88
C GLY A 303 1.90 -22.72 -35.59
N LYS A 304 0.71 -23.30 -35.84
CA LYS A 304 -0.43 -22.65 -36.49
C LYS A 304 -1.66 -22.53 -35.59
N ALA A 305 -2.06 -23.65 -34.98
CA ALA A 305 -3.18 -23.69 -34.05
C ALA A 305 -2.63 -23.48 -32.63
N TRP A 306 -3.14 -22.45 -31.89
CA TRP A 306 -2.66 -22.06 -30.59
C TRP A 306 -3.70 -22.33 -29.52
N THR A 307 -3.27 -22.89 -28.40
CA THR A 307 -4.10 -23.18 -27.23
C THR A 307 -3.59 -22.34 -26.08
N PRO A 308 -4.42 -21.51 -25.44
CA PRO A 308 -4.05 -20.78 -24.25
C PRO A 308 -3.71 -21.73 -23.11
N ILE A 309 -2.59 -21.44 -22.41
CA ILE A 309 -2.18 -22.11 -21.17
C ILE A 309 -2.66 -21.28 -19.97
N THR A 310 -2.30 -20.00 -19.94
CA THR A 310 -2.66 -19.10 -18.85
C THR A 310 -2.58 -17.63 -19.29
N THR A 311 -3.30 -16.77 -18.56
CA THR A 311 -3.20 -15.31 -18.68
C THR A 311 -2.57 -14.75 -17.44
N LEU A 312 -1.72 -13.73 -17.58
CA LEU A 312 -1.01 -13.07 -16.48
C LEU A 312 -1.04 -11.56 -16.61
N THR A 313 -1.10 -10.89 -15.47
CA THR A 313 -0.88 -9.45 -15.38
C THR A 313 0.63 -9.21 -15.31
N LEU A 314 1.13 -8.31 -16.14
CA LEU A 314 2.53 -7.89 -16.16
C LEU A 314 2.71 -6.71 -15.21
N GLY A 315 3.80 -6.70 -14.46
CA GLY A 315 4.07 -5.70 -13.43
C GLY A 315 5.49 -5.14 -13.50
N ALA A 316 5.88 -4.39 -12.47
CA ALA A 316 7.20 -3.80 -12.30
C ALA A 316 8.29 -4.83 -11.97
N VAL A 317 7.92 -6.08 -11.67
CA VAL A 317 8.82 -7.20 -11.37
C VAL A 317 8.48 -8.39 -12.27
N PRO A 318 9.36 -9.41 -12.40
CA PRO A 318 9.03 -10.62 -13.10
C PRO A 318 7.76 -11.29 -12.57
N THR A 319 7.07 -12.03 -13.42
CA THR A 319 5.94 -12.88 -13.04
C THR A 319 6.24 -14.31 -13.42
N THR A 320 6.31 -15.19 -12.43
CA THR A 320 6.43 -16.64 -12.63
C THR A 320 5.04 -17.27 -12.58
N VAL A 321 4.62 -17.92 -13.67
CA VAL A 321 3.40 -18.72 -13.72
C VAL A 321 3.76 -20.20 -13.75
N SER A 322 3.00 -21.00 -12.99
CA SER A 322 3.14 -22.46 -12.96
C SER A 322 1.79 -23.09 -13.33
N PHE A 323 1.85 -24.19 -14.06
CA PHE A 323 0.68 -24.84 -14.65
C PHE A 323 0.91 -26.34 -14.79
N PRO A 324 -0.14 -27.17 -14.96
CA PRO A 324 0.02 -28.57 -15.32
C PRO A 324 0.88 -28.69 -16.57
N ALA A 325 1.87 -29.59 -16.54
CA ALA A 325 2.88 -29.69 -17.59
C ALA A 325 2.26 -29.83 -18.98
N VAL A 326 2.66 -28.95 -19.90
CA VAL A 326 2.23 -28.94 -21.31
C VAL A 326 3.40 -29.35 -22.19
N THR A 327 3.18 -30.36 -23.03
CA THR A 327 4.19 -30.84 -24.02
C THR A 327 3.86 -30.29 -25.40
N ALA A 328 4.73 -29.42 -25.92
CA ALA A 328 4.56 -28.80 -27.24
C ALA A 328 5.92 -28.45 -27.86
N ALA A 329 5.93 -28.27 -29.19
CA ALA A 329 7.11 -27.80 -29.91
C ALA A 329 7.20 -26.26 -29.95
N HIS A 330 6.07 -25.58 -29.81
CA HIS A 330 5.99 -24.13 -29.94
C HIS A 330 5.26 -23.52 -28.74
N PHE A 331 5.83 -22.43 -28.21
CA PHE A 331 5.23 -21.63 -27.17
C PHE A 331 5.23 -20.16 -27.60
N ARG A 332 4.19 -19.40 -27.19
CA ARG A 332 4.05 -18.01 -27.57
C ARG A 332 3.54 -17.19 -26.37
N LEU A 333 4.16 -16.03 -26.19
CA LEU A 333 3.63 -14.96 -25.33
C LEU A 333 2.96 -13.91 -26.23
N VAL A 334 1.69 -13.64 -26.01
CA VAL A 334 0.92 -12.57 -26.67
C VAL A 334 0.71 -11.45 -25.68
N LEU A 335 1.07 -10.22 -26.04
CA LEU A 335 0.91 -9.03 -25.21
C LEU A 335 -0.36 -8.28 -25.64
N ASN A 336 -1.46 -8.53 -24.95
CA ASN A 336 -2.76 -7.93 -25.26
C ASN A 336 -2.82 -6.53 -24.63
N PRO A 337 -3.01 -5.47 -25.44
CA PRO A 337 -3.18 -4.12 -24.89
C PRO A 337 -4.36 -4.07 -23.91
N ARG A 338 -4.16 -3.47 -22.78
CA ARG A 338 -5.18 -3.24 -21.75
C ARG A 338 -5.63 -1.79 -21.81
N LYS A 339 -6.93 -1.55 -21.69
CA LYS A 339 -7.38 -0.18 -21.39
C LYS A 339 -6.86 0.20 -20.02
N PRO A 340 -6.24 1.38 -19.87
CA PRO A 340 -5.86 1.87 -18.56
C PRO A 340 -7.08 1.82 -17.62
N ASP A 341 -6.89 1.29 -16.43
CA ASP A 341 -7.89 1.44 -15.38
C ASP A 341 -8.05 2.93 -15.14
N GLY A 342 -9.27 3.45 -15.33
CA GLY A 342 -9.58 4.87 -15.37
C GLY A 342 -8.71 5.65 -14.37
N GLY A 343 -7.68 6.33 -14.89
CA GLY A 343 -6.66 7.02 -14.13
C GLY A 343 -7.24 8.16 -13.27
N LEU A 344 -6.51 9.21 -13.09
CA LEU A 344 -6.87 10.41 -12.31
C LEU A 344 -8.21 11.10 -12.73
N GLY A 345 -9.02 10.45 -13.57
CA GLY A 345 -10.28 10.99 -14.08
C GLY A 345 -10.09 11.91 -15.29
N SER A 346 -11.18 12.33 -15.90
CA SER A 346 -11.16 13.32 -16.98
C SER A 346 -11.22 14.73 -16.41
N PRO A 347 -10.49 15.72 -16.99
CA PRO A 347 -10.59 17.12 -16.58
C PRO A 347 -12.05 17.61 -16.58
N ALA A 348 -12.38 18.55 -15.72
CA ALA A 348 -13.67 19.23 -15.78
C ALA A 348 -13.82 19.97 -17.13
N PRO A 349 -15.03 20.12 -17.69
CA PRO A 349 -15.26 20.88 -18.92
C PRO A 349 -14.64 22.27 -18.83
N GLY A 350 -13.90 22.67 -19.87
CA GLY A 350 -13.24 23.97 -19.93
C GLY A 350 -11.84 24.04 -19.29
N ILE A 351 -11.32 22.96 -18.70
CA ILE A 351 -9.96 22.89 -18.18
C ILE A 351 -9.01 22.27 -19.22
N ALA A 352 -8.00 23.01 -19.61
CA ALA A 352 -7.07 22.66 -20.70
C ALA A 352 -5.92 21.72 -20.28
N MET A 353 -6.13 20.84 -19.30
CA MET A 353 -5.08 19.90 -18.84
C MET A 353 -5.10 18.55 -19.53
N GLY A 354 -6.07 18.27 -20.41
CA GLY A 354 -6.22 16.97 -21.08
C GLY A 354 -5.02 16.55 -21.95
N GLY A 355 -4.27 17.51 -22.49
CA GLY A 355 -3.13 17.23 -23.36
C GLY A 355 -1.86 16.74 -22.63
N LEU A 356 -1.74 16.93 -21.31
CA LEU A 356 -0.55 16.54 -20.56
C LEU A 356 -0.39 15.01 -20.51
N PHE A 357 -1.49 14.29 -20.22
CA PHE A 357 -1.46 12.83 -20.13
C PHE A 357 -1.60 12.14 -21.49
N ASP A 358 -2.28 12.75 -22.45
CA ASP A 358 -2.28 12.29 -23.84
C ASP A 358 -0.86 12.34 -24.43
N GLY A 359 -0.07 13.36 -24.08
CA GLY A 359 1.34 13.45 -24.45
C GLY A 359 2.19 12.34 -23.83
N VAL A 360 2.01 12.04 -22.55
CA VAL A 360 2.71 10.93 -21.87
C VAL A 360 2.29 9.59 -22.45
N GLY A 361 0.99 9.35 -22.64
CA GLY A 361 0.47 8.13 -23.27
C GLY A 361 1.01 7.93 -24.70
N ALA A 362 1.06 8.99 -25.52
CA ALA A 362 1.62 8.95 -26.86
C ALA A 362 3.14 8.72 -26.86
N MET A 363 3.86 9.25 -25.87
CA MET A 363 5.29 9.00 -25.70
C MET A 363 5.57 7.55 -25.32
N LEU A 364 4.82 6.99 -24.36
CA LEU A 364 4.94 5.58 -23.96
C LEU A 364 4.56 4.62 -25.10
N ALA A 365 3.54 4.94 -25.88
CA ALA A 365 3.14 4.15 -27.04
C ALA A 365 4.23 4.07 -28.13
N LYS A 366 5.12 5.05 -28.20
CA LYS A 366 6.24 5.08 -29.16
C LYS A 366 7.52 4.42 -28.66
N LYS A 367 7.65 4.13 -27.36
CA LYS A 367 8.82 3.45 -26.81
C LYS A 367 8.95 2.05 -27.38
N PRO A 368 10.19 1.55 -27.65
CA PRO A 368 10.40 0.15 -28.01
C PRO A 368 9.81 -0.78 -26.95
N LEU A 369 9.11 -1.84 -27.36
CA LEU A 369 8.61 -2.85 -26.43
C LEU A 369 9.72 -3.88 -26.18
N ILE A 370 10.26 -3.87 -25.00
CA ILE A 370 11.34 -4.78 -24.58
C ILE A 370 10.71 -5.93 -23.79
N VAL A 371 11.13 -7.16 -24.07
CA VAL A 371 10.90 -8.33 -23.21
C VAL A 371 12.24 -8.67 -22.57
N GLY A 372 12.34 -8.43 -21.25
CA GLY A 372 13.55 -8.69 -20.46
C GLY A 372 13.76 -10.18 -20.18
N THR A 373 12.67 -10.91 -19.91
CA THR A 373 12.72 -12.35 -19.63
C THR A 373 11.50 -13.06 -20.24
N PHE A 374 11.75 -14.19 -20.89
CA PHE A 374 10.74 -15.19 -21.23
C PHE A 374 11.40 -16.58 -21.16
N ALA A 375 11.53 -17.07 -19.92
CA ALA A 375 12.20 -18.34 -19.62
C ALA A 375 11.16 -19.42 -19.29
N LEU A 376 11.23 -20.55 -20.03
CA LEU A 376 10.39 -21.72 -19.82
C LEU A 376 11.17 -22.78 -19.03
N THR A 377 10.54 -23.45 -18.07
CA THR A 377 11.13 -24.50 -17.24
C THR A 377 10.26 -25.75 -17.21
N ALA A 378 10.88 -26.92 -17.17
CA ALA A 378 10.15 -28.19 -17.11
C ALA A 378 9.51 -28.40 -15.72
N GLY A 379 10.20 -28.01 -14.66
CA GLY A 379 9.75 -28.19 -13.28
C GLY A 379 8.61 -27.29 -12.85
N ALA A 380 7.84 -27.75 -11.90
CA ALA A 380 6.85 -26.94 -11.20
C ALA A 380 7.54 -25.95 -10.26
N LYS A 381 7.03 -24.72 -10.23
CA LYS A 381 7.43 -23.65 -9.28
C LYS A 381 6.22 -23.23 -8.45
N VAL A 382 6.45 -22.42 -7.44
CA VAL A 382 5.36 -21.66 -6.81
C VAL A 382 4.77 -20.71 -7.85
N ASP A 383 3.44 -20.77 -8.04
CA ASP A 383 2.77 -19.89 -8.98
C ASP A 383 2.75 -18.47 -8.44
N ARG A 384 3.19 -17.49 -9.26
CA ARG A 384 3.25 -16.06 -8.92
C ARG A 384 3.93 -15.78 -7.58
N PHE A 385 5.07 -16.44 -7.35
CA PHE A 385 5.78 -16.31 -6.07
C PHE A 385 6.21 -14.88 -5.80
N GLU A 386 6.51 -14.10 -6.80
CA GLU A 386 6.90 -12.69 -6.66
C GLU A 386 5.81 -11.89 -5.97
N THR A 387 4.55 -12.11 -6.35
CA THR A 387 3.40 -11.50 -5.68
C THR A 387 3.16 -12.09 -4.30
N LYS A 388 3.17 -13.43 -4.20
CA LYS A 388 2.90 -14.14 -2.93
C LYS A 388 3.96 -13.92 -1.87
N ALA A 389 5.21 -13.62 -2.27
CA ALA A 389 6.30 -13.25 -1.38
C ALA A 389 6.43 -11.73 -1.15
N GLY A 390 5.48 -10.91 -1.64
CA GLY A 390 5.42 -9.48 -1.37
C GLY A 390 6.44 -8.62 -2.12
N PHE A 391 6.92 -9.05 -3.31
CA PHE A 391 7.78 -8.21 -4.17
C PHE A 391 6.97 -7.27 -5.06
N VAL A 392 5.68 -7.51 -5.24
CA VAL A 392 4.76 -6.68 -6.01
C VAL A 392 3.37 -6.75 -5.43
N MET A 393 2.67 -5.63 -5.42
CA MET A 393 1.28 -5.57 -4.95
C MET A 393 0.32 -6.27 -5.90
N SER A 394 -0.74 -6.85 -5.32
CA SER A 394 -1.87 -7.37 -6.06
C SER A 394 -3.15 -7.07 -5.29
N ARG A 395 -4.19 -6.66 -6.00
CA ARG A 395 -5.53 -6.52 -5.42
C ARG A 395 -6.14 -7.86 -5.02
N ASP A 396 -5.70 -8.91 -5.71
CA ASP A 396 -6.27 -10.25 -5.60
C ASP A 396 -5.31 -11.19 -4.89
N TYR A 397 -4.65 -10.77 -3.79
CA TYR A 397 -3.68 -11.60 -3.06
C TYR A 397 -4.15 -13.03 -2.80
N TYR A 398 -5.43 -13.20 -2.64
CA TYR A 398 -6.06 -14.43 -2.20
C TYR A 398 -6.76 -15.19 -3.33
N ALA A 399 -7.00 -14.53 -4.45
CA ALA A 399 -7.41 -15.19 -5.70
C ALA A 399 -6.25 -15.86 -6.45
N LEU A 400 -5.02 -15.71 -5.97
CA LEU A 400 -3.82 -16.33 -6.51
C LEU A 400 -3.66 -17.77 -6.00
N GLU A 401 -4.66 -18.61 -6.25
CA GLU A 401 -4.59 -20.02 -5.88
C GLU A 401 -3.47 -20.75 -6.63
N GLU A 402 -2.85 -21.74 -5.97
CA GLU A 402 -1.93 -22.65 -6.62
C GLU A 402 -2.66 -23.56 -7.60
N PRO A 403 -2.00 -23.99 -8.70
CA PRO A 403 -2.56 -24.99 -9.61
C PRO A 403 -2.91 -26.30 -8.89
N LYS A 404 -4.04 -26.89 -9.22
CA LYS A 404 -4.52 -28.15 -8.62
C LYS A 404 -3.98 -29.38 -9.39
N ASP A 405 -2.66 -29.45 -9.56
CA ASP A 405 -1.97 -30.50 -10.34
C ASP A 405 -1.30 -31.59 -9.49
N GLY A 406 -1.39 -31.48 -8.16
CA GLY A 406 -0.77 -32.45 -7.24
C GLY A 406 0.75 -32.40 -7.19
N ALA A 407 1.40 -31.37 -7.78
CA ALA A 407 2.85 -31.25 -7.76
C ALA A 407 3.38 -31.14 -6.32
N THR A 408 4.51 -31.79 -6.08
CA THR A 408 5.27 -31.73 -4.84
C THR A 408 6.70 -31.34 -5.12
N GLY A 409 7.29 -30.60 -4.22
CA GLY A 409 8.66 -30.11 -4.33
C GLY A 409 9.58 -30.69 -3.26
N VAL A 410 10.51 -29.88 -2.81
CA VAL A 410 11.47 -30.17 -1.76
C VAL A 410 10.73 -30.42 -0.44
N THR A 411 11.08 -31.49 0.29
CA THR A 411 10.49 -31.69 1.63
C THR A 411 11.09 -30.69 2.63
N PRO A 412 10.32 -30.07 3.51
CA PRO A 412 10.85 -29.09 4.47
C PRO A 412 12.03 -29.63 5.29
N ASP A 413 11.98 -30.89 5.73
CA ASP A 413 13.02 -31.54 6.53
C ASP A 413 14.34 -31.76 5.74
N SER A 414 14.31 -31.64 4.42
CA SER A 414 15.52 -31.76 3.58
C SER A 414 16.21 -30.42 3.34
N VAL A 415 15.62 -29.31 3.80
CA VAL A 415 16.24 -28.00 3.76
C VAL A 415 17.21 -27.87 4.93
N LEU A 416 18.50 -27.79 4.61
CA LEU A 416 19.57 -27.68 5.60
C LEU A 416 19.93 -26.21 5.84
N ASP A 417 19.91 -25.78 7.10
CA ASP A 417 20.47 -24.48 7.49
C ASP A 417 22.00 -24.58 7.62
N LEU A 418 22.70 -23.89 6.73
CA LEU A 418 24.16 -23.83 6.70
C LEU A 418 24.69 -22.46 7.18
N THR A 419 23.85 -21.60 7.73
CA THR A 419 24.18 -20.24 8.13
C THR A 419 25.39 -20.19 9.06
N GLY A 420 25.45 -21.09 10.05
CA GLY A 420 26.57 -21.18 10.98
C GLY A 420 27.91 -21.64 10.35
N LYS A 421 27.91 -22.05 9.08
CA LYS A 421 29.11 -22.45 8.31
C LYS A 421 29.62 -21.35 7.38
N LEU A 422 28.81 -20.33 7.14
CA LEU A 422 29.21 -19.17 6.33
C LEU A 422 30.20 -18.30 7.12
N LYS A 423 31.35 -18.05 6.54
CA LYS A 423 32.34 -17.13 7.10
C LYS A 423 32.01 -15.68 6.71
N ALA A 424 32.52 -14.71 7.47
CA ALA A 424 32.30 -13.30 7.22
C ALA A 424 32.75 -12.80 5.83
N ASP A 425 33.72 -13.48 5.21
CA ASP A 425 34.18 -13.18 3.86
C ASP A 425 33.30 -13.81 2.75
N GLY A 426 32.22 -14.51 3.11
CA GLY A 426 31.32 -15.22 2.22
C GLY A 426 31.80 -16.62 1.82
N THR A 427 32.84 -17.15 2.45
CA THR A 427 33.34 -18.52 2.21
C THR A 427 32.47 -19.53 2.94
N LEU A 428 32.02 -20.56 2.23
CA LEU A 428 31.39 -21.76 2.78
C LEU A 428 32.34 -22.96 2.64
N ASP A 429 32.55 -23.71 3.71
CA ASP A 429 33.21 -25.01 3.70
C ASP A 429 32.22 -26.07 4.21
N TRP A 430 31.74 -26.90 3.30
CA TRP A 430 30.66 -27.84 3.58
C TRP A 430 30.84 -29.14 2.80
N GLN A 431 30.81 -30.28 3.52
CA GLN A 431 30.71 -31.59 2.92
C GLN A 431 29.22 -31.86 2.58
N ALA A 432 28.87 -31.78 1.31
CA ALA A 432 27.51 -32.06 0.85
C ALA A 432 27.17 -33.54 1.07
N PRO A 433 26.04 -33.86 1.65
CA PRO A 433 25.58 -35.24 1.77
C PRO A 433 25.38 -35.93 0.40
N ALA A 434 25.43 -37.26 0.37
CA ALA A 434 25.05 -38.02 -0.82
C ALA A 434 23.55 -37.87 -1.10
N LEU A 435 23.17 -37.84 -2.38
CA LEU A 435 21.77 -37.80 -2.83
C LEU A 435 21.53 -38.94 -3.82
N PRO A 436 20.29 -39.33 -4.09
CA PRO A 436 19.91 -40.22 -5.17
C PRO A 436 20.49 -39.77 -6.51
N LYS A 437 20.74 -40.73 -7.40
CA LYS A 437 21.25 -40.45 -8.76
C LYS A 437 20.29 -39.49 -9.47
N GLY A 438 20.84 -38.46 -10.08
CA GLY A 438 20.09 -37.45 -10.83
C GLY A 438 19.63 -36.27 -9.94
N GLN A 439 20.17 -36.17 -8.72
CA GLN A 439 19.99 -35.00 -7.87
C GLN A 439 21.32 -34.31 -7.55
N ARG A 440 21.23 -33.01 -7.24
CA ARG A 440 22.30 -32.16 -6.74
C ARG A 440 21.79 -31.29 -5.59
N TRP A 441 22.68 -30.64 -4.87
CA TRP A 441 22.33 -29.63 -3.91
C TRP A 441 22.24 -28.25 -4.58
N ARG A 442 21.15 -27.54 -4.32
CA ARG A 442 21.06 -26.11 -4.53
C ARG A 442 21.33 -25.41 -3.21
N VAL A 443 22.27 -24.47 -3.20
CA VAL A 443 22.60 -23.65 -2.05
C VAL A 443 22.12 -22.23 -2.34
N LEU A 444 21.19 -21.74 -1.52
CA LEU A 444 20.74 -20.35 -1.52
C LEU A 444 21.51 -19.59 -0.43
N ARG A 445 22.15 -18.51 -0.80
CA ARG A 445 22.58 -17.48 0.14
C ARG A 445 21.55 -16.37 0.09
N MET A 446 20.88 -16.12 1.19
CA MET A 446 19.79 -15.16 1.31
C MET A 446 20.20 -13.98 2.17
N GLY A 447 19.81 -12.79 1.75
CA GLY A 447 20.02 -11.55 2.45
C GLY A 447 18.90 -10.57 2.16
N TYR A 448 19.06 -9.33 2.57
CA TYR A 448 18.13 -8.24 2.27
C TYR A 448 18.90 -6.98 1.88
N SER A 449 18.31 -6.19 1.01
CA SER A 449 18.84 -4.92 0.55
C SER A 449 17.77 -3.84 0.54
N LEU A 450 18.18 -2.58 0.34
CA LEU A 450 17.24 -1.46 0.31
C LEU A 450 16.31 -1.50 -0.91
N LEU A 451 15.05 -1.11 -0.72
CA LEU A 451 14.17 -0.68 -1.79
C LEU A 451 14.67 0.63 -2.41
N GLY A 452 15.10 1.56 -1.59
CA GLY A 452 15.53 2.89 -2.02
C GLY A 452 14.38 3.88 -2.18
N THR A 453 13.14 3.51 -1.80
CA THR A 453 12.00 4.43 -1.77
C THR A 453 12.30 5.60 -0.84
N THR A 454 11.99 6.80 -1.31
CA THR A 454 12.14 8.05 -0.56
C THR A 454 10.77 8.65 -0.24
N ASN A 455 10.72 9.45 0.82
CA ASN A 455 9.52 10.21 1.14
C ASN A 455 9.21 11.20 0.01
N HIS A 456 7.93 11.29 -0.34
CA HIS A 456 7.48 12.08 -1.48
C HIS A 456 6.05 12.63 -1.28
N PRO A 457 5.72 13.69 -2.06
CA PRO A 457 6.61 14.56 -2.79
C PRO A 457 7.20 15.62 -1.84
N ALA A 458 8.40 15.43 -1.38
CA ALA A 458 9.09 16.35 -0.45
C ALA A 458 9.97 17.36 -1.20
N PRO A 459 10.26 18.53 -0.59
CA PRO A 459 11.34 19.39 -1.08
C PRO A 459 12.67 18.64 -1.14
N PRO A 460 13.57 18.95 -2.08
CA PRO A 460 14.82 18.19 -2.27
C PRO A 460 15.66 18.07 -0.98
N GLU A 461 15.72 19.12 -0.18
CA GLU A 461 16.44 19.15 1.09
C GLU A 461 15.79 18.33 2.22
N ALA A 462 14.54 17.95 2.05
CA ALA A 462 13.74 17.16 2.97
C ALA A 462 13.53 15.72 2.49
N THR A 463 14.05 15.39 1.29
CA THR A 463 13.92 14.06 0.69
C THR A 463 14.99 13.12 1.21
N GLY A 464 14.60 11.91 1.63
CA GLY A 464 15.49 10.83 2.07
C GLY A 464 14.75 9.50 2.10
N LEU A 465 15.36 8.47 2.68
CA LEU A 465 14.76 7.13 2.69
C LEU A 465 13.46 7.09 3.51
N GLU A 466 12.51 6.30 3.04
CA GLU A 466 11.40 5.81 3.85
C GLU A 466 11.91 4.84 4.92
N VAL A 467 11.41 4.98 6.17
CA VAL A 467 11.80 4.10 7.28
C VAL A 467 11.17 2.72 7.13
N ASP A 468 11.86 1.69 7.64
CA ASP A 468 11.35 0.32 7.69
C ASP A 468 10.07 0.24 8.54
N LYS A 469 8.93 0.05 7.88
CA LYS A 469 7.61 -0.01 8.51
C LYS A 469 7.39 -1.28 9.35
N PHE A 470 8.28 -2.28 9.22
CA PHE A 470 8.21 -3.54 9.95
C PHE A 470 9.16 -3.58 11.17
N ASP A 471 9.88 -2.49 11.43
CA ASP A 471 10.80 -2.34 12.58
C ASP A 471 10.40 -1.13 13.45
N GLY A 472 9.65 -1.38 14.51
CA GLY A 472 9.19 -0.34 15.43
C GLY A 472 10.32 0.47 16.07
N ASP A 473 11.52 -0.13 16.26
CA ASP A 473 12.68 0.61 16.77
C ASP A 473 13.20 1.63 15.73
N ALA A 474 13.16 1.29 14.43
CA ALA A 474 13.53 2.22 13.37
C ALA A 474 12.49 3.35 13.24
N VAL A 475 11.18 3.01 13.26
CA VAL A 475 10.10 4.00 13.26
C VAL A 475 10.22 4.95 14.46
N ARG A 476 10.51 4.44 15.66
CA ARG A 476 10.72 5.26 16.86
C ARG A 476 11.90 6.21 16.69
N ARG A 477 13.07 5.71 16.26
CA ARG A 477 14.25 6.58 16.04
C ARG A 477 13.95 7.72 15.09
N TYR A 478 13.22 7.42 14.01
CA TYR A 478 12.76 8.42 13.06
C TYR A 478 11.87 9.48 13.73
N LEU A 479 10.81 9.06 14.42
CA LEU A 479 9.83 9.97 15.03
C LEU A 479 10.40 10.80 16.15
N ASP A 480 11.27 10.21 17.00
CA ASP A 480 11.96 10.95 18.08
C ASP A 480 12.80 12.10 17.49
N HIS A 481 13.51 11.83 16.38
CA HIS A 481 14.26 12.88 15.68
C HIS A 481 13.31 13.90 15.02
N TYR A 482 12.32 13.45 14.28
CA TYR A 482 11.37 14.30 13.55
C TYR A 482 10.62 15.26 14.47
N LEU A 483 10.01 14.74 15.53
CA LEU A 483 9.33 15.56 16.53
C LEU A 483 10.32 16.44 17.31
N GLY A 484 11.57 16.01 17.50
CA GLY A 484 12.63 16.83 18.05
C GLY A 484 12.88 18.10 17.25
N LEU A 485 12.90 18.00 15.90
CA LEU A 485 13.04 19.15 15.01
C LEU A 485 11.86 20.14 15.14
N TYR A 486 10.64 19.63 15.27
CA TYR A 486 9.46 20.47 15.45
C TYR A 486 9.39 21.11 16.85
N LYS A 487 9.85 20.41 17.90
CA LYS A 487 10.02 21.01 19.24
C LYS A 487 11.02 22.16 19.23
N GLU A 488 12.13 21.98 18.51
CA GLU A 488 13.12 23.06 18.31
C GLU A 488 12.51 24.23 17.52
N ALA A 489 11.72 23.96 16.48
CA ALA A 489 11.10 24.96 15.64
C ALA A 489 10.03 25.76 16.40
N ALA A 490 9.03 25.10 16.98
CA ALA A 490 7.87 25.75 17.60
C ALA A 490 8.11 26.19 19.05
N GLY A 491 8.99 25.48 19.77
CA GLY A 491 9.12 25.48 21.24
C GLY A 491 8.44 24.27 21.87
N PRO A 492 9.02 23.69 22.94
CA PRO A 492 8.55 22.44 23.53
C PRO A 492 7.11 22.52 24.10
N ASP A 493 6.68 23.67 24.58
CA ASP A 493 5.34 23.96 25.10
C ASP A 493 4.29 24.20 23.98
N MET A 494 4.72 24.24 22.73
CA MET A 494 3.87 24.35 21.55
C MET A 494 3.66 23.00 20.83
N ILE A 495 3.95 21.90 21.50
CA ILE A 495 3.69 20.54 21.01
C ILE A 495 2.82 19.80 22.03
N GLY A 496 1.68 19.29 21.61
CA GLY A 496 0.72 18.56 22.45
C GLY A 496 -0.53 19.39 22.79
N GLN A 497 -0.59 20.02 23.95
CA GLN A 497 -1.78 20.77 24.41
C GLN A 497 -2.00 22.11 23.70
N ARG A 498 -0.93 22.71 23.19
CA ARG A 498 -0.93 23.99 22.49
C ARG A 498 -0.21 23.85 21.17
N GLY A 499 -0.41 24.81 20.25
CA GLY A 499 0.26 24.82 18.96
C GLY A 499 -0.07 23.57 18.14
N VAL A 500 0.93 22.70 17.91
CA VAL A 500 0.77 21.42 17.21
C VAL A 500 0.12 20.41 18.14
N ARG A 501 -1.08 19.93 17.79
CA ARG A 501 -1.93 19.06 18.63
C ARG A 501 -2.09 17.65 18.09
N ALA A 502 -1.72 17.44 16.83
CA ALA A 502 -1.85 16.13 16.21
C ALA A 502 -0.75 15.86 15.18
N LEU A 503 -0.48 14.58 15.00
CA LEU A 503 0.29 14.02 13.90
C LEU A 503 -0.69 13.43 12.89
N LEU A 504 -0.39 13.52 11.61
CA LEU A 504 -1.19 12.95 10.53
C LEU A 504 -0.36 11.91 9.79
N THR A 505 -0.90 10.70 9.65
CA THR A 505 -0.48 9.74 8.63
C THR A 505 -1.48 9.82 7.48
N ASP A 506 -0.97 10.05 6.28
CA ASP A 506 -1.73 10.02 5.04
C ASP A 506 -1.89 8.59 4.53
N SER A 507 -2.51 8.36 3.39
CA SER A 507 -2.55 7.06 2.74
C SER A 507 -1.14 6.56 2.44
N ILE A 508 -0.84 5.30 2.78
CA ILE A 508 0.51 4.76 2.62
C ILE A 508 0.88 4.57 1.15
N GLU A 509 1.92 5.24 0.69
CA GLU A 509 2.36 5.28 -0.71
C GLU A 509 3.83 4.85 -0.89
N VAL A 510 4.31 3.89 -0.14
CA VAL A 510 5.75 3.55 -0.09
C VAL A 510 6.18 2.39 -0.98
N GLY A 511 5.24 1.76 -1.70
CA GLY A 511 5.52 0.54 -2.47
C GLY A 511 5.72 -0.69 -1.57
N GLU A 512 6.19 -1.78 -2.18
CA GLU A 512 6.29 -3.07 -1.50
C GLU A 512 7.63 -3.23 -0.80
N ALA A 513 7.58 -3.48 0.50
CA ALA A 513 8.68 -4.04 1.27
C ALA A 513 8.30 -5.44 1.73
N ASN A 514 9.26 -6.34 1.81
CA ASN A 514 8.97 -7.72 2.21
C ASN A 514 9.99 -8.33 3.18
N TRP A 515 10.85 -7.53 3.76
CA TRP A 515 11.81 -8.02 4.75
C TRP A 515 12.15 -6.95 5.79
N THR A 516 12.47 -7.42 7.00
CA THR A 516 13.03 -6.63 8.09
C THR A 516 14.05 -7.47 8.86
N PRO A 517 15.03 -6.89 9.54
CA PRO A 517 16.06 -7.67 10.24
C PRO A 517 15.53 -8.69 11.25
N LYS A 518 14.42 -8.39 11.93
CA LYS A 518 13.78 -9.27 12.93
C LYS A 518 12.74 -10.23 12.34
N MET A 519 12.64 -10.37 11.02
CA MET A 519 11.56 -11.13 10.36
C MET A 519 11.41 -12.55 10.89
N LEU A 520 12.49 -13.31 11.05
CA LEU A 520 12.42 -14.70 11.51
C LEU A 520 11.91 -14.84 12.95
N GLU A 521 12.34 -13.93 13.83
CA GLU A 521 11.87 -13.85 15.22
C GLU A 521 10.38 -13.48 15.26
N GLN A 522 9.99 -12.46 14.52
CA GLN A 522 8.61 -11.98 14.45
C GLN A 522 7.68 -13.04 13.84
N PHE A 523 8.13 -13.71 12.77
CA PHE A 523 7.35 -14.80 12.18
C PHE A 523 7.11 -15.93 13.19
N GLN A 524 8.19 -16.39 13.89
CA GLN A 524 8.07 -17.40 14.92
C GLN A 524 7.10 -16.98 16.03
N ARG A 525 7.18 -15.71 16.47
CA ARG A 525 6.29 -15.16 17.50
C ARG A 525 4.82 -15.14 17.04
N LEU A 526 4.57 -14.71 15.80
CA LEU A 526 3.21 -14.51 15.30
C LEU A 526 2.57 -15.78 14.73
N ARG A 527 3.36 -16.68 14.17
CA ARG A 527 2.85 -17.89 13.47
C ARG A 527 3.09 -19.18 14.26
N GLY A 528 3.97 -19.16 15.27
CA GLY A 528 4.20 -20.30 16.16
C GLY A 528 5.12 -21.40 15.61
N TYR A 529 5.74 -21.20 14.44
CA TYR A 529 6.68 -22.16 13.85
C TYR A 529 7.87 -21.50 13.16
N ASP A 530 8.95 -22.26 12.93
CA ASP A 530 10.17 -21.76 12.29
C ASP A 530 9.98 -21.61 10.77
N ALA A 531 10.25 -20.41 10.25
CA ALA A 531 10.18 -20.12 8.82
C ALA A 531 11.36 -20.71 8.01
N ARG A 532 12.50 -21.02 8.64
CA ARG A 532 13.74 -21.37 7.93
C ARG A 532 13.59 -22.50 6.91
N PRO A 533 12.92 -23.64 7.25
CA PRO A 533 12.72 -24.71 6.27
C PRO A 533 11.89 -24.29 5.04
N TRP A 534 11.13 -23.23 5.15
CA TRP A 534 10.22 -22.72 4.12
C TRP A 534 10.78 -21.55 3.32
N LEU A 535 11.88 -20.93 3.75
CA LEU A 535 12.43 -19.73 3.09
C LEU A 535 12.71 -19.92 1.58
N PRO A 536 13.12 -21.12 1.06
CA PRO A 536 13.24 -21.29 -0.38
C PRO A 536 11.95 -21.01 -1.17
N THR A 537 10.77 -21.13 -0.53
CA THR A 537 9.47 -20.81 -1.15
C THR A 537 9.39 -19.34 -1.61
N LEU A 538 10.03 -18.43 -0.86
CA LEU A 538 10.09 -17.01 -1.20
C LEU A 538 10.89 -16.71 -2.49
N THR A 539 11.63 -17.72 -2.99
CA THR A 539 12.40 -17.63 -4.24
C THR A 539 11.77 -18.41 -5.39
N GLY A 540 10.52 -18.87 -5.21
CA GLY A 540 9.77 -19.64 -6.21
C GLY A 540 9.99 -21.16 -6.15
N VAL A 541 10.82 -21.66 -5.23
CA VAL A 541 11.02 -23.09 -5.01
C VAL A 541 9.79 -23.70 -4.35
N LEU A 542 9.23 -24.74 -4.96
CA LEU A 542 8.13 -25.46 -4.34
C LEU A 542 8.66 -26.30 -3.16
N VAL A 543 8.29 -25.93 -1.93
CA VAL A 543 8.61 -26.67 -0.71
C VAL A 543 7.34 -27.36 -0.22
N GLY A 544 7.42 -28.68 0.01
CA GLY A 544 6.25 -29.51 0.33
C GLY A 544 5.30 -29.66 -0.87
N SER A 545 4.03 -29.74 -0.61
CA SER A 545 2.98 -29.66 -1.62
C SER A 545 2.63 -28.22 -1.93
N ARG A 546 1.93 -27.98 -3.06
CA ARG A 546 1.40 -26.63 -3.40
C ARG A 546 0.58 -26.03 -2.26
N ALA A 547 -0.28 -26.80 -1.63
CA ALA A 547 -1.10 -26.33 -0.50
C ALA A 547 -0.25 -25.94 0.73
N GLN A 548 0.86 -26.66 0.98
CA GLN A 548 1.76 -26.32 2.08
C GLN A 548 2.58 -25.05 1.77
N ALA A 549 3.08 -24.92 0.54
CA ALA A 549 3.78 -23.72 0.09
C ALA A 549 2.86 -22.49 0.14
N ASP A 550 1.62 -22.62 -0.34
CA ASP A 550 0.62 -21.55 -0.31
C ASP A 550 0.26 -21.12 1.11
N LYS A 551 0.12 -22.10 2.03
CA LYS A 551 -0.10 -21.82 3.45
C LYS A 551 1.03 -21.04 4.08
N PHE A 552 2.30 -21.43 3.83
CA PHE A 552 3.46 -20.68 4.32
C PHE A 552 3.48 -19.25 3.77
N LEU A 553 3.22 -19.07 2.46
CA LEU A 553 3.18 -17.76 1.84
C LEU A 553 2.02 -16.89 2.36
N TYR A 554 0.89 -17.49 2.70
CA TYR A 554 -0.18 -16.80 3.40
C TYR A 554 0.26 -16.32 4.79
N ASP A 555 0.86 -17.20 5.59
CA ASP A 555 1.37 -16.87 6.92
C ASP A 555 2.46 -15.79 6.85
N TYR A 556 3.30 -15.81 5.80
CA TYR A 556 4.31 -14.81 5.56
C TYR A 556 3.70 -13.43 5.28
N ARG A 557 2.72 -13.37 4.36
CA ARG A 557 2.00 -12.10 4.05
C ARG A 557 1.23 -11.59 5.27
N ARG A 558 0.59 -12.49 6.01
CA ARG A 558 -0.10 -12.10 7.24
C ARG A 558 0.87 -11.56 8.29
N THR A 559 2.09 -12.09 8.35
CA THR A 559 3.13 -11.55 9.24
C THR A 559 3.52 -10.12 8.84
N LEU A 560 3.72 -9.86 7.55
CA LEU A 560 3.98 -8.50 7.07
C LEU A 560 2.82 -7.53 7.41
N ALA A 561 1.57 -7.98 7.24
CA ALA A 561 0.40 -7.18 7.59
C ALA A 561 0.33 -6.84 9.08
N ASP A 562 0.54 -7.83 9.95
CA ASP A 562 0.55 -7.63 11.40
C ASP A 562 1.69 -6.69 11.84
N LEU A 563 2.87 -6.82 11.23
CA LEU A 563 4.01 -5.92 11.52
C LEU A 563 3.73 -4.50 11.04
N LEU A 564 3.13 -4.33 9.86
CA LEU A 564 2.78 -2.98 9.38
C LEU A 564 1.85 -2.27 10.37
N ALA A 565 0.84 -2.97 10.87
CA ALA A 565 -0.09 -2.41 11.85
C ALA A 565 0.60 -2.12 13.18
N SER A 566 1.32 -3.10 13.76
CA SER A 566 1.88 -2.97 15.12
C SER A 566 3.16 -2.15 15.17
N GLU A 567 4.11 -2.42 14.27
CA GLU A 567 5.45 -1.81 14.30
C GLU A 567 5.46 -0.40 13.70
N HIS A 568 4.60 -0.11 12.70
CA HIS A 568 4.45 1.24 12.16
C HIS A 568 3.34 2.02 12.86
N TYR A 569 2.06 1.73 12.59
CA TYR A 569 0.94 2.52 13.10
C TYR A 569 0.88 2.51 14.64
N GLY A 570 1.12 1.36 15.25
CA GLY A 570 1.21 1.23 16.70
C GLY A 570 2.33 2.08 17.30
N THR A 571 3.52 2.12 16.67
CA THR A 571 4.65 2.93 17.13
C THR A 571 4.40 4.41 16.90
N VAL A 572 3.82 4.81 15.75
CA VAL A 572 3.44 6.20 15.49
C VAL A 572 2.50 6.70 16.58
N ALA A 573 1.43 5.94 16.87
CA ALA A 573 0.48 6.30 17.92
C ALA A 573 1.16 6.42 19.29
N LYS A 574 1.99 5.45 19.66
CA LYS A 574 2.70 5.46 20.94
C LYS A 574 3.59 6.68 21.09
N VAL A 575 4.41 6.99 20.09
CA VAL A 575 5.31 8.16 20.12
C VAL A 575 4.51 9.47 20.13
N ALA A 576 3.44 9.56 19.34
CA ALA A 576 2.55 10.73 19.37
C ALA A 576 1.96 10.97 20.76
N HIS A 577 1.41 9.92 21.39
CA HIS A 577 0.83 10.01 22.74
C HIS A 577 1.87 10.38 23.80
N GLU A 578 3.09 9.85 23.75
CA GLU A 578 4.20 10.24 24.65
C GLU A 578 4.53 11.74 24.53
N ASN A 579 4.20 12.36 23.39
CA ASN A 579 4.37 13.79 23.14
C ASN A 579 3.08 14.62 23.32
N GLY A 580 1.99 14.01 23.82
CA GLY A 580 0.68 14.65 24.03
C GLY A 580 -0.08 14.97 22.74
N LEU A 581 0.33 14.37 21.60
CA LEU A 581 -0.31 14.52 20.30
C LEU A 581 -1.38 13.46 20.09
N LYS A 582 -2.42 13.81 19.33
CA LYS A 582 -3.35 12.84 18.73
C LYS A 582 -2.83 12.40 17.36
N VAL A 583 -3.39 11.30 16.85
CA VAL A 583 -3.09 10.79 15.51
C VAL A 583 -4.36 10.82 14.66
N TYR A 584 -4.33 11.56 13.56
CA TYR A 584 -5.20 11.36 12.41
C TYR A 584 -4.55 10.29 11.53
N GLY A 585 -5.26 9.28 11.08
CA GLY A 585 -4.64 8.23 10.29
C GLY A 585 -5.53 7.64 9.22
N GLU A 586 -5.09 7.81 7.99
CA GLU A 586 -5.49 6.98 6.87
C GLU A 586 -4.79 5.62 6.93
N ALA A 587 -5.08 4.72 6.00
CA ALA A 587 -4.43 3.43 5.88
C ALA A 587 -3.98 3.21 4.43
N LEU A 588 -4.83 2.61 3.60
CA LEU A 588 -4.47 2.23 2.23
C LEU A 588 -5.00 3.23 1.21
N GLU A 589 -4.18 3.53 0.22
CA GLU A 589 -4.55 4.33 -0.95
C GLU A 589 -5.50 3.57 -1.89
N ASP A 590 -6.46 4.27 -2.49
CA ASP A 590 -7.29 3.72 -3.57
C ASP A 590 -6.41 3.25 -4.72
N LYS A 591 -6.60 2.00 -5.15
CA LYS A 591 -5.85 1.32 -6.22
C LYS A 591 -4.36 1.06 -5.93
N ARG A 592 -3.89 1.30 -4.71
CA ARG A 592 -2.55 0.94 -4.24
C ARG A 592 -2.64 0.02 -3.02
N PRO A 593 -3.22 -1.19 -3.17
CA PRO A 593 -3.34 -2.10 -2.04
C PRO A 593 -1.95 -2.49 -1.54
N MET A 594 -1.80 -2.56 -0.23
CA MET A 594 -0.64 -3.13 0.45
C MET A 594 -1.03 -4.37 1.23
N LEU A 595 -0.04 -5.06 1.78
CA LEU A 595 -0.26 -6.26 2.61
C LEU A 595 -0.85 -5.96 4.00
N GLY A 596 -1.37 -4.77 4.24
CA GLY A 596 -1.98 -4.38 5.50
C GLY A 596 -3.47 -4.71 5.59
N ASP A 597 -4.00 -4.76 6.81
CA ASP A 597 -5.43 -4.73 7.06
C ASP A 597 -5.85 -3.31 7.45
N ASP A 598 -6.70 -2.70 6.63
CA ASP A 598 -7.12 -1.29 6.75
C ASP A 598 -7.69 -0.98 8.14
N MET A 599 -8.51 -1.88 8.68
CA MET A 599 -9.15 -1.66 9.96
C MET A 599 -8.17 -1.82 11.12
N THR A 600 -7.30 -2.84 11.07
CA THR A 600 -6.28 -3.05 12.10
C THR A 600 -5.28 -1.89 12.14
N MET A 601 -4.85 -1.38 10.98
CA MET A 601 -3.98 -0.20 10.91
C MET A 601 -4.63 1.02 11.56
N ARG A 602 -5.88 1.33 11.18
CA ARG A 602 -6.63 2.48 11.72
C ARG A 602 -7.02 2.34 13.20
N SER A 603 -7.09 1.11 13.73
CA SER A 603 -7.43 0.90 15.15
C SER A 603 -6.43 1.53 16.11
N HIS A 604 -5.20 1.79 15.66
CA HIS A 604 -4.15 2.47 16.42
C HIS A 604 -4.31 4.00 16.46
N THR A 605 -5.15 4.59 15.61
CA THR A 605 -5.29 6.05 15.51
C THR A 605 -6.37 6.61 16.44
N ASP A 606 -6.23 7.86 16.88
CA ASP A 606 -7.26 8.54 17.68
C ASP A 606 -8.44 9.00 16.82
N ILE A 607 -8.18 9.31 15.56
CA ILE A 607 -9.14 9.80 14.59
C ILE A 607 -8.93 9.01 13.30
N PRO A 608 -9.63 7.86 13.15
CA PRO A 608 -9.59 7.10 11.91
C PRO A 608 -9.99 7.97 10.73
N MET A 609 -9.20 7.92 9.67
CA MET A 609 -9.38 8.77 8.50
C MET A 609 -9.50 7.94 7.24
N ALA A 610 -10.29 8.40 6.28
CA ALA A 610 -10.49 7.83 4.97
C ALA A 610 -10.36 8.92 3.90
N ALA A 611 -10.56 8.59 2.62
CA ALA A 611 -10.56 9.57 1.55
C ALA A 611 -11.86 9.57 0.75
N MET A 612 -12.27 10.75 0.26
CA MET A 612 -13.39 10.90 -0.65
C MET A 612 -13.03 11.85 -1.78
N TRP A 613 -12.92 11.29 -2.98
CA TRP A 613 -12.62 12.05 -4.18
C TRP A 613 -13.89 12.47 -4.91
N THR A 614 -13.83 13.59 -5.60
CA THR A 614 -14.93 14.04 -6.45
C THR A 614 -15.16 13.08 -7.62
N PHE A 615 -16.41 12.93 -8.00
CA PHE A 615 -16.84 12.10 -9.12
C PHE A 615 -17.91 12.85 -9.95
N ARG A 616 -18.18 12.38 -11.14
CA ARG A 616 -19.21 12.93 -12.03
C ARG A 616 -20.40 11.98 -12.11
N ASP A 617 -20.83 11.66 -13.34
CA ASP A 617 -22.00 10.85 -13.61
C ASP A 617 -21.78 9.35 -13.33
N GLU A 618 -20.50 8.91 -13.28
CA GLU A 618 -20.10 7.54 -12.95
C GLU A 618 -20.41 7.13 -11.50
N GLY A 619 -20.65 8.11 -10.63
CA GLY A 619 -20.81 7.88 -9.20
C GLY A 619 -19.48 7.69 -8.45
N PRO A 620 -19.53 7.47 -7.11
CA PRO A 620 -18.35 7.29 -6.29
C PRO A 620 -17.65 5.95 -6.58
N ARG A 621 -16.33 5.93 -6.48
CA ARG A 621 -15.56 4.68 -6.48
C ARG A 621 -15.95 3.85 -5.27
N GLN A 622 -16.17 2.55 -5.47
CA GLN A 622 -16.59 1.66 -4.39
C GLN A 622 -15.50 1.43 -3.34
N THR A 623 -14.23 1.50 -3.74
CA THR A 623 -13.09 1.53 -2.81
C THR A 623 -13.20 2.66 -1.80
N LEU A 624 -13.55 3.89 -2.22
CA LEU A 624 -13.70 5.04 -1.33
C LEU A 624 -14.91 4.89 -0.40
N ILE A 625 -16.00 4.28 -0.88
CA ILE A 625 -17.15 3.96 -0.02
C ILE A 625 -16.75 2.94 1.05
N ALA A 626 -16.03 1.87 0.68
CA ALA A 626 -15.53 0.87 1.61
C ALA A 626 -14.54 1.48 2.61
N ASP A 627 -13.69 2.40 2.16
CA ASP A 627 -12.71 3.11 2.96
C ASP A 627 -13.38 3.96 4.06
N MET A 628 -14.35 4.80 3.69
CA MET A 628 -15.11 5.62 4.65
C MET A 628 -15.86 4.74 5.66
N LYS A 629 -16.57 3.71 5.20
CA LYS A 629 -17.29 2.78 6.09
C LYS A 629 -16.32 2.00 6.98
N GLY A 630 -15.13 1.64 6.48
CA GLY A 630 -14.07 1.00 7.26
C GLY A 630 -13.56 1.88 8.39
N ALA A 631 -13.23 3.14 8.10
CA ALA A 631 -12.82 4.12 9.12
C ALA A 631 -13.92 4.35 10.17
N ALA A 632 -15.17 4.49 9.73
CA ALA A 632 -16.32 4.63 10.63
C ALA A 632 -16.53 3.38 11.50
N SER A 633 -16.40 2.18 10.92
CA SER A 633 -16.53 0.91 11.65
C SER A 633 -15.45 0.76 12.72
N VAL A 634 -14.21 1.17 12.44
CA VAL A 634 -13.13 1.21 13.45
C VAL A 634 -13.56 2.12 14.62
N ALA A 635 -14.01 3.33 14.34
CA ALA A 635 -14.44 4.27 15.39
C ALA A 635 -15.58 3.68 16.23
N HIS A 636 -16.56 3.04 15.59
CA HIS A 636 -17.70 2.42 16.29
C HIS A 636 -17.28 1.24 17.17
N LEU A 637 -16.38 0.39 16.69
CA LEU A 637 -15.90 -0.80 17.41
C LEU A 637 -14.95 -0.45 18.56
N TYR A 638 -14.01 0.47 18.32
CA TYR A 638 -12.94 0.79 19.29
C TYR A 638 -13.27 2.00 20.18
N GLY A 639 -14.32 2.74 19.88
CA GLY A 639 -14.86 3.80 20.74
C GLY A 639 -14.32 5.21 20.44
N GLN A 640 -13.68 5.42 19.29
CA GLN A 640 -13.40 6.78 18.83
C GLN A 640 -14.70 7.48 18.42
N ASN A 641 -14.81 8.77 18.72
CA ASN A 641 -16.02 9.55 18.37
C ASN A 641 -15.88 10.32 17.05
N LEU A 642 -14.65 10.50 16.57
CA LEU A 642 -14.36 11.29 15.39
C LEU A 642 -13.91 10.38 14.27
N VAL A 643 -14.50 10.56 13.09
CA VAL A 643 -14.15 9.89 11.85
C VAL A 643 -13.85 10.98 10.84
N ALA A 644 -12.58 11.07 10.41
CA ALA A 644 -12.18 12.07 9.44
C ALA A 644 -12.18 11.51 8.01
N ALA A 645 -12.09 12.40 7.05
CA ALA A 645 -11.78 12.05 5.67
C ALA A 645 -10.97 13.18 5.01
N GLU A 646 -10.04 12.79 4.13
CA GLU A 646 -9.59 13.64 3.06
C GLU A 646 -10.78 13.95 2.17
N SER A 647 -11.29 15.18 2.27
CA SER A 647 -12.60 15.51 1.75
C SER A 647 -12.52 16.27 0.43
N MET A 648 -13.33 15.82 -0.53
CA MET A 648 -13.55 16.54 -1.79
C MET A 648 -12.31 16.66 -2.67
N THR A 649 -11.40 15.70 -2.62
CA THR A 649 -10.22 15.68 -3.49
C THR A 649 -10.64 15.69 -4.95
N ALA A 650 -10.27 16.75 -5.66
CA ALA A 650 -10.50 16.86 -7.08
C ALA A 650 -9.21 16.50 -7.84
N SER A 651 -9.34 15.72 -8.89
CA SER A 651 -8.26 15.41 -9.80
C SER A 651 -8.47 16.11 -11.12
N MET A 652 -7.40 16.69 -11.70
CA MET A 652 -7.44 17.33 -13.02
C MET A 652 -8.48 18.46 -13.18
N SER A 653 -8.99 18.99 -12.06
CA SER A 653 -10.13 19.89 -12.06
C SER A 653 -9.95 21.05 -11.06
N PRO A 654 -8.80 21.72 -11.01
CA PRO A 654 -8.58 22.84 -10.10
C PRO A 654 -9.60 23.95 -10.36
N TRP A 655 -10.12 24.55 -9.28
CA TRP A 655 -11.07 25.67 -9.31
C TRP A 655 -12.41 25.38 -10.00
N ALA A 656 -12.75 24.09 -10.24
CA ALA A 656 -13.91 23.70 -11.03
C ALA A 656 -15.22 23.59 -10.23
N PHE A 657 -15.16 23.64 -8.90
CA PHE A 657 -16.30 23.32 -8.03
C PHE A 657 -16.68 24.50 -7.14
N ALA A 658 -17.98 24.70 -7.00
CA ALA A 658 -18.58 25.61 -6.04
C ALA A 658 -19.32 24.80 -4.95
N PRO A 659 -19.73 25.41 -3.84
CA PRO A 659 -20.42 24.70 -2.75
C PRO A 659 -21.61 23.84 -3.20
N LYS A 660 -22.39 24.28 -4.19
CA LYS A 660 -23.51 23.51 -4.73
C LYS A 660 -23.07 22.18 -5.39
N ASP A 661 -21.86 22.18 -5.99
CA ASP A 661 -21.31 21.01 -6.66
C ASP A 661 -20.68 20.06 -5.63
N LEU A 662 -20.09 20.64 -4.56
CA LEU A 662 -19.40 19.93 -3.51
C LEU A 662 -20.36 19.29 -2.48
N LYS A 663 -21.59 19.79 -2.38
CA LYS A 663 -22.56 19.29 -1.38
C LYS A 663 -22.80 17.80 -1.45
N ARG A 664 -22.92 17.24 -2.67
CA ARG A 664 -23.17 15.80 -2.85
C ARG A 664 -22.04 14.92 -2.31
N PHE A 665 -20.79 15.40 -2.35
CA PHE A 665 -19.63 14.66 -1.84
C PHE A 665 -19.61 14.65 -0.31
N ILE A 666 -19.80 15.82 0.31
CA ILE A 666 -19.91 15.93 1.77
C ILE A 666 -21.10 15.12 2.31
N ASP A 667 -22.27 15.16 1.63
CA ASP A 667 -23.41 14.35 2.04
C ASP A 667 -23.10 12.84 1.94
N MET A 668 -22.32 12.43 0.94
CA MET A 668 -21.85 11.06 0.79
C MET A 668 -20.91 10.65 1.91
N GLU A 669 -19.99 11.53 2.33
CA GLU A 669 -19.14 11.32 3.50
C GLU A 669 -19.97 11.11 4.76
N PHE A 670 -20.93 11.99 5.02
CA PHE A 670 -21.81 11.94 6.20
C PHE A 670 -22.61 10.64 6.26
N VAL A 671 -23.22 10.20 5.16
CA VAL A 671 -24.00 8.96 5.18
C VAL A 671 -23.14 7.69 5.28
N ASN A 672 -21.83 7.78 5.05
CA ASN A 672 -20.90 6.69 5.26
C ASN A 672 -20.14 6.77 6.60
N GLY A 673 -20.53 7.69 7.49
CA GLY A 673 -20.08 7.76 8.88
C GLY A 673 -18.98 8.77 9.16
N VAL A 674 -18.49 9.51 8.17
CA VAL A 674 -17.56 10.63 8.39
C VAL A 674 -18.27 11.75 9.15
N ASN A 675 -17.62 12.32 10.16
CA ASN A 675 -18.15 13.44 10.94
C ASN A 675 -17.09 14.53 11.22
N ARG A 676 -15.91 14.40 10.63
CA ARG A 676 -14.80 15.36 10.69
C ARG A 676 -14.17 15.57 9.30
N PRO A 677 -14.86 16.24 8.35
CA PRO A 677 -14.27 16.55 7.05
C PRO A 677 -12.99 17.37 7.16
N VAL A 678 -12.00 17.02 6.34
CA VAL A 678 -10.72 17.73 6.17
C VAL A 678 -10.59 18.12 4.70
N VAL A 679 -10.84 19.38 4.38
CA VAL A 679 -10.92 19.81 2.96
C VAL A 679 -9.56 19.69 2.27
N HIS A 680 -9.51 18.96 1.19
CA HIS A 680 -8.35 18.83 0.32
C HIS A 680 -8.53 19.67 -0.94
N THR A 681 -7.92 20.86 -1.06
CA THR A 681 -6.87 21.37 -0.19
C THR A 681 -6.86 22.88 -0.11
N SER A 682 -6.29 23.43 0.95
CA SER A 682 -6.01 24.86 1.13
C SER A 682 -4.51 25.07 1.04
N VAL A 683 -4.00 25.32 -0.18
CA VAL A 683 -2.57 25.62 -0.36
C VAL A 683 -2.26 26.99 0.22
N HIS A 684 -1.13 27.12 0.93
CA HIS A 684 -0.65 28.38 1.47
C HIS A 684 -0.50 29.43 0.40
N VAL A 685 -0.99 30.64 0.67
CA VAL A 685 -0.92 31.79 -0.23
C VAL A 685 0.10 32.80 0.30
N PRO A 686 1.37 32.73 -0.14
CA PRO A 686 2.45 33.54 0.44
C PRO A 686 2.43 35.01 0.01
N VAL A 687 1.80 35.35 -1.12
CA VAL A 687 1.75 36.72 -1.71
C VAL A 687 0.36 37.00 -2.26
N ASP A 688 -0.04 38.26 -2.31
CA ASP A 688 -1.40 38.68 -2.69
C ASP A 688 -1.56 39.03 -4.18
N ASP A 689 -0.47 39.30 -4.87
CA ASP A 689 -0.46 39.80 -6.26
C ASP A 689 -0.46 38.66 -7.31
N LYS A 690 -0.32 37.38 -6.90
CA LYS A 690 -0.28 36.23 -7.79
C LYS A 690 -1.55 35.36 -7.61
N LYS A 691 -2.60 35.73 -8.33
CA LYS A 691 -3.89 35.02 -8.31
C LYS A 691 -3.94 33.95 -9.40
N PRO A 692 -4.59 32.83 -9.14
CA PRO A 692 -5.40 32.42 -7.96
C PRO A 692 -4.61 31.82 -6.79
N GLY A 693 -3.31 31.99 -6.72
CA GLY A 693 -2.40 31.41 -5.74
C GLY A 693 -1.73 30.13 -6.26
N LEU A 694 -0.91 29.51 -5.40
CA LEU A 694 -0.29 28.23 -5.65
C LEU A 694 -1.32 27.11 -5.62
N SER A 695 -1.05 26.03 -6.34
CA SER A 695 -1.86 24.82 -6.37
C SER A 695 -1.03 23.59 -6.00
N LEU A 696 -1.71 22.50 -5.66
CA LEU A 696 -1.13 21.17 -5.48
C LEU A 696 -1.08 20.43 -6.84
N PHE A 697 -0.52 21.07 -7.86
CA PHE A 697 -0.46 20.58 -9.23
C PHE A 697 -1.86 20.20 -9.76
N ILE A 698 -2.14 18.91 -9.95
CA ILE A 698 -3.42 18.39 -10.48
C ILE A 698 -4.40 17.95 -9.40
N PHE A 699 -4.01 17.98 -8.13
CA PHE A 699 -4.79 17.46 -7.03
C PHE A 699 -5.48 18.53 -6.20
N GLY A 700 -6.52 18.15 -5.49
CA GLY A 700 -7.21 18.97 -4.53
C GLY A 700 -8.32 19.85 -5.09
N GLN A 701 -9.11 20.43 -4.19
CA GLN A 701 -10.21 21.36 -4.50
C GLN A 701 -9.70 22.81 -4.66
N TYR A 702 -8.58 23.14 -4.03
CA TYR A 702 -7.99 24.50 -3.98
C TYR A 702 -8.87 25.53 -3.28
N PHE A 703 -9.36 25.16 -2.10
CA PHE A 703 -10.15 26.00 -1.22
C PHE A 703 -9.27 26.91 -0.36
N ASN A 704 -9.02 28.13 -0.78
CA ASN A 704 -8.20 29.10 -0.07
C ASN A 704 -8.80 30.51 -0.14
N ARG A 705 -8.12 31.50 0.46
CA ARG A 705 -8.57 32.89 0.50
C ARG A 705 -8.60 33.60 -0.87
N MET A 706 -8.00 33.02 -1.91
CA MET A 706 -8.01 33.56 -3.28
C MET A 706 -9.11 32.94 -4.15
N GLU A 707 -9.80 31.88 -3.66
CA GLU A 707 -10.95 31.31 -4.36
C GLU A 707 -12.05 32.38 -4.50
N SER A 708 -12.72 32.44 -5.66
CA SER A 708 -13.71 33.46 -5.99
C SER A 708 -14.87 33.52 -4.99
N TRP A 709 -15.26 32.40 -4.42
CA TRP A 709 -16.28 32.31 -3.38
C TRP A 709 -15.69 32.15 -1.96
N GLY A 710 -14.37 32.21 -1.78
CA GLY A 710 -13.67 31.95 -0.53
C GLY A 710 -14.14 32.83 0.64
N GLU A 711 -14.32 34.12 0.43
CA GLU A 711 -14.82 35.02 1.48
C GLU A 711 -16.32 34.82 1.78
N MET A 712 -17.07 34.20 0.89
CA MET A 712 -18.48 33.82 1.06
C MET A 712 -18.68 32.38 1.56
N ALA A 713 -17.61 31.68 1.91
CA ALA A 713 -17.65 30.26 2.26
C ALA A 713 -18.34 29.97 3.60
N LYS A 714 -18.54 30.97 4.48
CA LYS A 714 -19.06 30.74 5.83
C LYS A 714 -20.36 29.93 5.85
N PRO A 715 -21.43 30.20 5.06
CA PRO A 715 -22.64 29.40 5.07
C PRO A 715 -22.40 27.91 4.70
N TRP A 716 -21.46 27.65 3.81
CA TRP A 716 -21.04 26.30 3.43
C TRP A 716 -20.33 25.59 4.60
N VAL A 717 -19.37 26.27 5.22
CA VAL A 717 -18.66 25.76 6.40
C VAL A 717 -19.60 25.55 7.59
N ASP A 718 -20.57 26.45 7.79
CA ASP A 718 -21.61 26.31 8.84
C ASP A 718 -22.50 25.08 8.57
N TYR A 719 -22.83 24.79 7.31
CA TYR A 719 -23.57 23.56 6.96
C TYR A 719 -22.78 22.31 7.35
N ILE A 720 -21.49 22.24 6.97
CA ILE A 720 -20.61 21.13 7.35
C ILE A 720 -20.50 21.01 8.86
N SER A 721 -20.26 22.13 9.56
CA SER A 721 -20.06 22.15 11.02
C SER A 721 -21.31 21.69 11.78
N ARG A 722 -22.51 22.13 11.36
CA ARG A 722 -23.78 21.72 11.98
C ARG A 722 -24.09 20.26 11.75
N SER A 723 -23.84 19.74 10.54
CA SER A 723 -23.99 18.33 10.23
C SER A 723 -23.02 17.48 11.04
N SER A 724 -21.76 17.87 11.11
CA SER A 724 -20.73 17.20 11.91
C SER A 724 -21.09 17.20 13.40
N LEU A 725 -21.59 18.32 13.95
CA LEU A 725 -22.04 18.40 15.34
C LEU A 725 -23.10 17.35 15.65
N LEU A 726 -24.13 17.24 14.80
CA LEU A 726 -25.21 16.27 15.01
C LEU A 726 -24.70 14.82 14.87
N LEU A 727 -23.80 14.55 13.94
CA LEU A 727 -23.21 13.22 13.75
C LEU A 727 -22.21 12.85 14.85
N GLN A 728 -21.64 13.81 15.56
CA GLN A 728 -20.78 13.59 16.73
C GLN A 728 -21.59 13.44 18.04
N ALA A 729 -22.86 13.83 18.03
CA ALA A 729 -23.75 13.78 19.20
C ALA A 729 -24.47 12.41 19.26
N GLY A 730 -23.99 11.52 20.07
CA GLY A 730 -24.58 10.20 20.23
C GLY A 730 -23.69 9.05 19.73
N ARG A 731 -24.32 7.93 19.42
CA ARG A 731 -23.65 6.72 18.96
C ARG A 731 -24.27 6.20 17.68
N ASN A 732 -23.45 5.62 16.81
CA ASN A 732 -23.96 4.90 15.67
C ASN A 732 -24.76 3.66 16.12
N VAL A 733 -25.83 3.36 15.40
CA VAL A 733 -26.65 2.15 15.62
C VAL A 733 -26.61 1.32 14.33
N ALA A 734 -26.02 0.14 14.43
CA ALA A 734 -26.00 -0.85 13.37
C ALA A 734 -26.45 -2.20 13.91
N ASP A 735 -27.36 -2.89 13.23
CA ASP A 735 -27.85 -4.20 13.65
C ASP A 735 -26.87 -5.34 13.30
N ILE A 736 -26.00 -5.13 12.33
CA ILE A 736 -25.17 -6.18 11.73
C ILE A 736 -23.70 -5.82 11.84
N ALA A 737 -22.89 -6.78 12.30
CA ALA A 737 -21.44 -6.77 12.12
C ALA A 737 -21.11 -7.61 10.88
N TYR A 738 -20.58 -6.96 9.83
CA TYR A 738 -20.26 -7.60 8.56
C TYR A 738 -18.78 -8.03 8.58
N PHE A 739 -18.54 -9.31 8.77
CA PHE A 739 -17.21 -9.91 8.69
C PHE A 739 -16.83 -10.11 7.23
N TYR A 740 -15.80 -9.41 6.76
CA TYR A 740 -15.39 -9.44 5.36
C TYR A 740 -14.29 -10.48 5.06
N GLY A 741 -13.86 -11.27 6.04
CA GLY A 741 -12.84 -12.31 5.89
C GLY A 741 -11.42 -11.82 6.17
N GLU A 742 -10.43 -12.68 5.87
CA GLU A 742 -9.01 -12.41 6.12
C GLU A 742 -8.18 -12.37 4.83
N GLU A 743 -8.81 -12.37 3.68
CA GLU A 743 -8.12 -12.67 2.42
C GLU A 743 -7.55 -11.44 1.72
N ALA A 744 -8.04 -10.25 2.02
CA ALA A 744 -7.55 -9.02 1.43
C ALA A 744 -7.89 -7.80 2.30
N PRO A 745 -7.16 -6.69 2.13
CA PRO A 745 -7.58 -5.40 2.66
C PRO A 745 -9.01 -5.06 2.22
N LEU A 746 -9.76 -4.37 3.07
CA LEU A 746 -11.13 -3.98 2.80
C LEU A 746 -11.26 -3.21 1.48
N THR A 747 -10.40 -2.23 1.26
CA THR A 747 -10.33 -1.46 0.01
C THR A 747 -9.96 -2.32 -1.20
N GLY A 748 -9.14 -3.36 -1.02
CA GLY A 748 -8.79 -4.32 -2.06
C GLY A 748 -9.94 -5.25 -2.45
N LEU A 749 -10.76 -5.68 -1.47
CA LEU A 749 -11.87 -6.60 -1.70
C LEU A 749 -12.93 -6.02 -2.63
N TYR A 750 -13.26 -4.75 -2.43
CA TYR A 750 -14.38 -4.17 -3.13
C TYR A 750 -14.00 -3.51 -4.46
N GLY A 751 -12.75 -3.12 -4.64
CA GLY A 751 -12.27 -2.57 -5.90
C GLY A 751 -13.26 -1.59 -6.54
N ASP A 752 -13.57 -1.79 -7.81
CA ASP A 752 -14.55 -0.95 -8.54
C ASP A 752 -15.98 -1.53 -8.52
N LYS A 753 -16.24 -2.57 -7.72
CA LYS A 753 -17.57 -3.22 -7.66
C LYS A 753 -18.23 -2.95 -6.31
N PRO A 754 -19.56 -2.71 -6.31
CA PRO A 754 -20.32 -2.66 -5.05
C PRO A 754 -20.17 -3.97 -4.26
N VAL A 755 -20.29 -3.89 -2.95
CA VAL A 755 -20.42 -5.06 -2.08
C VAL A 755 -21.71 -5.79 -2.45
N ALA A 756 -21.58 -6.90 -3.17
CA ALA A 756 -22.73 -7.58 -3.82
C ALA A 756 -23.72 -8.17 -2.80
N ASP A 757 -23.25 -8.52 -1.62
CA ASP A 757 -24.00 -9.19 -0.56
C ASP A 757 -24.20 -8.31 0.69
N ALA A 758 -23.96 -7.00 0.58
CA ALA A 758 -24.19 -6.07 1.67
C ALA A 758 -25.65 -6.10 2.14
N PRO A 759 -25.90 -6.05 3.46
CA PRO A 759 -27.27 -5.96 3.98
C PRO A 759 -27.90 -4.62 3.61
N VAL A 760 -28.73 -4.61 2.57
CA VAL A 760 -29.33 -3.38 2.02
C VAL A 760 -30.48 -2.82 2.87
N SER A 761 -31.05 -3.63 3.75
CA SER A 761 -32.19 -3.25 4.61
C SER A 761 -31.82 -2.90 6.06
N HIS A 762 -30.55 -3.06 6.43
CA HIS A 762 -30.05 -2.83 7.77
C HIS A 762 -28.72 -2.07 7.74
N ALA A 763 -28.51 -1.21 8.74
CA ALA A 763 -27.21 -0.61 8.95
C ALA A 763 -26.19 -1.68 9.40
N TYR A 764 -24.98 -1.56 8.94
CA TYR A 764 -23.90 -2.48 9.30
C TYR A 764 -22.58 -1.76 9.48
N ASP A 765 -21.73 -2.33 10.34
CA ASP A 765 -20.31 -2.00 10.45
C ASP A 765 -19.48 -3.17 9.91
N PHE A 766 -18.35 -2.87 9.30
CA PHE A 766 -17.37 -3.88 8.93
C PHE A 766 -16.71 -4.44 10.19
N LEU A 767 -16.32 -5.71 10.10
CA LEU A 767 -15.68 -6.44 11.19
C LEU A 767 -14.43 -7.15 10.67
N SER A 768 -13.26 -6.78 11.21
CA SER A 768 -12.00 -7.45 10.94
C SER A 768 -11.87 -8.74 11.77
N PHE A 769 -10.91 -9.59 11.40
CA PHE A 769 -10.61 -10.81 12.15
C PHE A 769 -10.16 -10.50 13.59
N ASP A 770 -9.29 -9.51 13.76
CA ASP A 770 -8.78 -9.14 15.07
C ASP A 770 -9.88 -8.61 15.98
N ALA A 771 -10.81 -7.83 15.44
CA ALA A 771 -11.97 -7.37 16.19
C ALA A 771 -12.93 -8.53 16.52
N LEU A 772 -13.15 -9.47 15.60
CA LEU A 772 -14.00 -10.65 15.82
C LEU A 772 -13.46 -11.54 16.96
N THR A 773 -12.15 -11.80 16.97
CA THR A 773 -11.52 -12.75 17.88
C THR A 773 -11.06 -12.16 19.20
N GLY A 774 -10.70 -10.87 19.22
CA GLY A 774 -10.08 -10.20 20.37
C GLY A 774 -10.91 -9.10 21.04
N LEU A 775 -11.87 -8.52 20.32
CA LEU A 775 -12.58 -7.31 20.81
C LEU A 775 -14.01 -7.61 21.26
N LEU A 776 -14.75 -8.45 20.54
CA LEU A 776 -16.17 -8.65 20.75
C LEU A 776 -16.47 -9.63 21.89
N SER A 777 -17.57 -9.39 22.60
CA SER A 777 -18.14 -10.27 23.60
C SER A 777 -19.62 -10.52 23.30
N ASN A 778 -20.24 -11.51 23.98
CA ASN A 778 -21.67 -11.80 23.85
C ASN A 778 -22.31 -11.65 25.22
N ASP A 779 -23.38 -10.86 25.34
CA ASP A 779 -24.12 -10.67 26.57
C ASP A 779 -25.32 -11.64 26.74
N GLY A 780 -25.45 -12.60 25.82
CA GLY A 780 -26.56 -13.58 25.78
C GLY A 780 -27.67 -13.20 24.81
N SER A 781 -27.74 -11.97 24.33
CA SER A 781 -28.73 -11.49 23.37
C SER A 781 -28.11 -10.82 22.13
N GLU A 782 -26.99 -10.15 22.30
CA GLU A 782 -26.33 -9.39 21.25
C GLU A 782 -24.80 -9.53 21.36
N VAL A 783 -24.12 -9.27 20.26
CA VAL A 783 -22.68 -9.12 20.22
C VAL A 783 -22.31 -7.69 20.58
N VAL A 784 -21.40 -7.50 21.51
CA VAL A 784 -21.11 -6.22 22.14
C VAL A 784 -19.63 -5.90 22.01
N ALA A 785 -19.29 -4.70 21.54
CA ALA A 785 -17.95 -4.13 21.56
C ALA A 785 -17.71 -3.33 22.87
N PRO A 786 -16.46 -3.20 23.33
CA PRO A 786 -16.13 -2.37 24.52
C PRO A 786 -16.57 -0.91 24.40
N SER A 787 -16.64 -0.38 23.20
CA SER A 787 -17.19 0.96 22.88
C SER A 787 -18.66 1.13 23.28
N GLY A 788 -19.37 0.02 23.44
CA GLY A 788 -20.82 -0.04 23.63
C GLY A 788 -21.60 -0.16 22.32
N ALA A 789 -20.94 -0.37 21.18
CA ALA A 789 -21.61 -0.78 19.94
C ALA A 789 -22.20 -2.18 20.12
N ARG A 790 -23.41 -2.42 19.59
CA ARG A 790 -24.19 -3.65 19.78
C ARG A 790 -24.72 -4.14 18.44
N TYR A 791 -24.55 -5.44 18.17
CA TYR A 791 -24.97 -6.06 16.92
C TYR A 791 -25.87 -7.28 17.22
N ARG A 792 -26.97 -7.40 16.50
CA ARG A 792 -27.91 -8.54 16.60
C ARG A 792 -27.44 -9.76 15.84
N ALA A 793 -26.59 -9.55 14.83
CA ALA A 793 -26.07 -10.62 14.00
C ALA A 793 -24.66 -10.31 13.51
N ILE A 794 -23.85 -11.37 13.36
CA ILE A 794 -22.62 -11.33 12.56
C ILE A 794 -22.97 -11.94 11.20
N TYR A 795 -22.75 -11.18 10.14
CA TYR A 795 -22.90 -11.64 8.78
C TYR A 795 -21.52 -12.04 8.23
N LEU A 796 -21.38 -13.29 7.82
CA LEU A 796 -20.17 -13.79 7.17
C LEU A 796 -20.29 -13.52 5.68
N GLY A 797 -19.73 -12.40 5.24
CA GLY A 797 -19.85 -11.88 3.90
C GLY A 797 -18.55 -11.97 3.11
N GLY A 798 -18.56 -11.31 1.96
CA GLY A 798 -17.41 -11.28 1.06
C GLY A 798 -17.19 -12.58 0.32
N SER A 799 -16.03 -12.67 -0.34
CA SER A 799 -15.63 -13.84 -1.12
C SER A 799 -14.65 -14.75 -0.35
N SER A 800 -14.45 -14.48 0.92
CA SER A 800 -13.46 -15.21 1.72
C SER A 800 -13.80 -16.70 1.82
N GLN A 801 -12.83 -17.53 1.48
CA GLN A 801 -12.88 -18.98 1.66
C GLN A 801 -12.05 -19.42 2.87
N ARG A 802 -11.42 -18.49 3.57
CA ARG A 802 -10.58 -18.70 4.76
C ARG A 802 -11.17 -17.94 5.95
N MET A 803 -11.36 -18.64 7.02
CA MET A 803 -11.74 -18.13 8.34
C MET A 803 -10.86 -18.75 9.40
#